data_ebc8f47e8f1ff5445296a2245dd93fb1
#
_entry.id   ebc8f47e8f1ff5445296a2245dd93fb1
#
_cell.length_a   1.000
_cell.length_b   1.000
_cell.length_c   1.000
_cell.angle_alpha   90.00
_cell.angle_beta   90.00
_cell.angle_gamma   90.00
#
_symmetry.space_group_name_H-M   'P 1'
#
loop_
_entity.id
_entity.type
_entity.pdbx_description
1 polymer ?
#
loop_
_entity_poly.entity_id
_entity_poly.type
_entity_poly.pdbx_seq_one_letter_code
_entity_poly.pdbx_strand_id
1 'polypeptide(L)'
;MDKRYNTGNPRPSNSMKDLNDNALAYDDFLNSESDTFIDRFGNAQDTIIGATKKMAAATDAVIDEARQNLIPLSRQYMTLAAAQADIANIPAGSTTYVRSQDGSSLADEYINLAGTLQPTGRRMVRDDYAYQVSPDSVTLAAYDPETSRVAPFLNTSGRLIQIGPDGKYYELLTQQESELYALGRESSVPQFIGGEQVWRMTVDSTTNQIVEAYTVGGKHWIYSDGGLVAVNNGNGGGGGDDDANQLPEYGLHLSGSTVYPYSETVPVCFIFVTAGQSNARGYCPDADQTIVAATPIYPDNAFMLSGGVRRTGTRSTTLVPLVEAVSGTDKETAASGLANTFIRDMAAATGVMPRTLSIVCAQSGQAYEYQKRGNQVYQYLLDSIEDCVTACRARGWLPIVLCVDWMQGESDEDWSGLREGMYESRMRQNQRQITSDIIARTGQNEPPIIAITQLGYVNDGHGAFTGQYARLASTRLHGKEQFRLVNSLYQYDFISDGLHLTCADQNRRGAAVARALLQEWFTSGWSGMVPTSFVWNSPTQIQINVPAYTNLVLDTTTINTSGLANYGFSYTDETGAPPAISSIAISSDGKGVLINLATAPSGRFGRVSYATAENPLQSGASVKPSGRTLGARGCVRSSAGIIWVYDTSVTLYDWLPAFRINVF
;
A
#
# COMPACT_ATOMS: atom_id res chain seq x y z
N MET A 1 33.23 -49.65 -26.61
CA MET A 1 34.54 -48.94 -26.62
C MET A 1 34.24 -47.47 -26.66
N ASP A 2 34.59 -46.74 -25.63
CA ASP A 2 34.48 -45.29 -25.60
C ASP A 2 35.41 -44.73 -26.71
N LYS A 3 34.85 -44.06 -27.69
CA LYS A 3 35.59 -43.50 -28.84
C LYS A 3 36.10 -42.10 -28.59
N ARG A 4 36.09 -41.64 -27.33
CA ARG A 4 36.57 -40.30 -26.95
C ARG A 4 38.10 -40.27 -26.92
N TYR A 5 38.64 -39.16 -27.39
CA TYR A 5 40.09 -38.92 -27.39
C TYR A 5 40.57 -38.30 -26.06
N ASN A 6 39.64 -37.81 -25.22
CA ASN A 6 39.92 -37.14 -23.95
C ASN A 6 41.02 -36.08 -24.10
N THR A 7 40.79 -35.14 -25.02
CA THR A 7 41.82 -34.18 -25.42
C THR A 7 42.24 -33.24 -24.31
N GLY A 8 41.43 -33.08 -23.26
CA GLY A 8 41.70 -32.19 -22.09
C GLY A 8 41.90 -30.71 -22.46
N ASN A 9 41.57 -30.33 -23.69
CA ASN A 9 41.81 -29.01 -24.20
C ASN A 9 40.84 -27.97 -23.52
N PRO A 10 41.35 -26.94 -22.86
CA PRO A 10 40.50 -26.01 -22.13
C PRO A 10 39.59 -25.15 -23.03
N ARG A 11 39.95 -25.00 -24.32
CA ARG A 11 39.11 -24.38 -25.34
C ARG A 11 38.86 -25.33 -26.46
N PRO A 12 37.59 -25.59 -26.85
CA PRO A 12 37.31 -26.42 -28.03
C PRO A 12 37.97 -25.80 -29.25
N SER A 13 38.78 -26.58 -29.95
CA SER A 13 39.31 -26.20 -31.23
C SER A 13 38.47 -26.82 -32.36
N ASN A 14 38.71 -26.41 -33.60
CA ASN A 14 38.09 -27.02 -34.79
C ASN A 14 38.76 -28.37 -35.16
N SER A 15 39.58 -28.95 -34.27
CA SER A 15 40.15 -30.25 -34.51
C SER A 15 39.04 -31.32 -34.51
N MET A 16 39.17 -32.30 -35.41
CA MET A 16 38.19 -33.41 -35.47
C MET A 16 38.11 -34.22 -34.18
N LYS A 17 39.17 -34.23 -33.38
CA LYS A 17 39.20 -34.89 -32.07
C LYS A 17 38.37 -34.16 -31.04
N ASP A 18 38.51 -32.83 -30.91
CA ASP A 18 37.72 -32.01 -30.02
C ASP A 18 36.23 -32.00 -30.41
N LEU A 19 35.95 -31.95 -31.73
CA LEU A 19 34.56 -32.00 -32.21
C LEU A 19 33.91 -33.34 -31.89
N ASN A 20 34.67 -34.48 -32.06
CA ASN A 20 34.18 -35.80 -31.72
C ASN A 20 33.89 -35.92 -30.20
N ASP A 21 34.82 -35.48 -29.34
CA ASP A 21 34.67 -35.55 -27.90
C ASP A 21 33.47 -34.71 -27.42
N ASN A 22 33.26 -33.54 -28.01
CA ASN A 22 32.10 -32.69 -27.69
C ASN A 22 30.78 -33.32 -28.17
N ALA A 23 30.78 -33.92 -29.39
CA ALA A 23 29.57 -34.57 -29.92
C ALA A 23 29.16 -35.76 -29.05
N LEU A 24 30.12 -36.60 -28.65
CA LEU A 24 29.88 -37.76 -27.78
C LEU A 24 29.47 -37.33 -26.37
N ALA A 25 30.07 -36.27 -25.82
CA ALA A 25 29.66 -35.73 -24.51
C ALA A 25 28.24 -35.15 -24.54
N TYR A 26 27.88 -34.51 -25.64
CA TYR A 26 26.51 -33.98 -25.83
C TYR A 26 25.48 -35.11 -26.00
N ASP A 27 25.84 -36.15 -26.72
CA ASP A 27 24.99 -37.36 -26.89
C ASP A 27 24.80 -38.05 -25.53
N ASP A 28 25.86 -38.24 -24.76
CA ASP A 28 25.78 -38.83 -23.42
C ASP A 28 24.96 -37.96 -22.46
N PHE A 29 25.09 -36.64 -22.52
CA PHE A 29 24.30 -35.74 -21.72
C PHE A 29 22.80 -35.89 -22.01
N LEU A 30 22.41 -35.96 -23.28
CA LEU A 30 21.02 -36.03 -23.72
C LEU A 30 20.39 -37.42 -23.63
N ASN A 31 21.14 -38.45 -24.05
CA ASN A 31 20.60 -39.77 -24.42
C ASN A 31 21.12 -40.91 -23.56
N SER A 32 22.05 -40.68 -22.64
CA SER A 32 22.56 -41.73 -21.75
C SER A 32 21.48 -42.19 -20.76
N GLU A 33 21.38 -43.51 -20.58
CA GLU A 33 20.55 -44.11 -19.51
C GLU A 33 21.22 -44.06 -18.13
N SER A 34 22.53 -43.71 -18.08
CA SER A 34 23.27 -43.52 -16.84
C SER A 34 23.00 -42.17 -16.21
N ASP A 35 23.08 -42.08 -14.88
CA ASP A 35 22.84 -40.81 -14.15
C ASP A 35 23.97 -39.79 -14.37
N THR A 36 25.18 -40.27 -14.71
CA THR A 36 26.36 -39.42 -14.95
C THR A 36 27.13 -39.87 -16.19
N PHE A 37 27.87 -38.97 -16.77
CA PHE A 37 28.87 -39.24 -17.80
C PHE A 37 30.21 -38.56 -17.45
N ILE A 38 31.29 -39.00 -18.07
CA ILE A 38 32.62 -38.39 -17.86
C ILE A 38 32.86 -37.38 -18.99
N ASP A 39 33.10 -36.14 -18.63
CA ASP A 39 33.45 -35.11 -19.60
C ASP A 39 34.88 -35.27 -20.17
N ARG A 40 35.25 -34.46 -21.14
CA ARG A 40 36.58 -34.54 -21.79
C ARG A 40 37.74 -34.16 -20.85
N PHE A 41 37.45 -33.62 -19.65
CA PHE A 41 38.44 -33.30 -18.63
C PHE A 41 38.57 -34.40 -17.58
N GLY A 42 37.74 -35.45 -17.68
CA GLY A 42 37.73 -36.55 -16.74
C GLY A 42 36.81 -36.33 -15.53
N ASN A 43 35.98 -35.29 -15.53
CA ASN A 43 35.05 -35.02 -14.45
C ASN A 43 33.70 -35.70 -14.70
N ALA A 44 33.08 -36.19 -13.63
CA ALA A 44 31.72 -36.71 -13.70
C ALA A 44 30.73 -35.53 -13.78
N GLN A 45 29.86 -35.56 -14.78
CA GLN A 45 28.78 -34.60 -15.00
C GLN A 45 27.44 -35.34 -15.00
N ASP A 46 26.37 -34.67 -14.54
CA ASP A 46 25.05 -35.26 -14.58
C ASP A 46 24.51 -35.32 -16.03
N THR A 47 23.87 -36.43 -16.38
CA THR A 47 23.01 -36.50 -17.57
C THR A 47 21.68 -35.85 -17.32
N ILE A 48 20.85 -35.66 -18.34
CA ILE A 48 19.46 -35.17 -18.17
C ILE A 48 18.68 -36.08 -17.21
N ILE A 49 18.85 -37.41 -17.36
CA ILE A 49 18.20 -38.40 -16.48
C ILE A 49 18.70 -38.24 -15.04
N GLY A 50 20.01 -38.11 -14.83
CA GLY A 50 20.60 -37.92 -13.50
C GLY A 50 20.15 -36.64 -12.83
N ALA A 51 20.16 -35.52 -13.55
CA ALA A 51 19.68 -34.24 -13.06
C ALA A 51 18.18 -34.28 -12.71
N THR A 52 17.37 -34.94 -13.57
CA THR A 52 15.92 -35.09 -13.32
C THR A 52 15.65 -35.95 -12.07
N LYS A 53 16.39 -37.04 -11.87
CA LYS A 53 16.27 -37.88 -10.67
C LYS A 53 16.66 -37.13 -9.41
N LYS A 54 17.72 -36.32 -9.44
CA LYS A 54 18.12 -35.46 -8.30
C LYS A 54 17.05 -34.42 -7.96
N MET A 55 16.45 -33.79 -8.97
CA MET A 55 15.34 -32.86 -8.79
C MET A 55 14.12 -33.56 -8.20
N ALA A 56 13.75 -34.74 -8.71
CA ALA A 56 12.63 -35.51 -8.17
C ALA A 56 12.86 -35.88 -6.70
N ALA A 57 14.04 -36.38 -6.36
CA ALA A 57 14.40 -36.72 -4.98
C ALA A 57 14.38 -35.49 -4.03
N ALA A 58 14.86 -34.34 -4.51
CA ALA A 58 14.79 -33.09 -3.74
C ALA A 58 13.35 -32.62 -3.54
N THR A 59 12.49 -32.77 -4.57
CA THR A 59 11.07 -32.44 -4.50
C THR A 59 10.33 -33.35 -3.51
N ASP A 60 10.60 -34.67 -3.57
CA ASP A 60 10.02 -35.64 -2.65
C ASP A 60 10.42 -35.36 -1.20
N ALA A 61 11.67 -35.00 -0.95
CA ALA A 61 12.14 -34.61 0.37
C ALA A 61 11.40 -33.37 0.93
N VAL A 62 11.17 -32.34 0.10
CA VAL A 62 10.40 -31.14 0.49
C VAL A 62 8.92 -31.49 0.73
N ILE A 63 8.34 -32.36 -0.10
CA ILE A 63 6.96 -32.84 0.08
C ILE A 63 6.84 -33.65 1.40
N ASP A 64 7.80 -34.49 1.71
CA ASP A 64 7.80 -35.29 2.93
C ASP A 64 8.01 -34.40 4.16
N GLU A 65 8.87 -33.42 4.09
CA GLU A 65 9.04 -32.42 5.16
C GLU A 65 7.74 -31.61 5.35
N ALA A 66 7.10 -31.16 4.27
CA ALA A 66 5.81 -30.47 4.34
C ALA A 66 4.71 -31.37 4.93
N ARG A 67 4.67 -32.65 4.53
CA ARG A 67 3.74 -33.64 5.11
C ARG A 67 4.00 -33.85 6.62
N GLN A 68 5.27 -33.99 7.02
CA GLN A 68 5.63 -34.13 8.44
C GLN A 68 5.21 -32.93 9.27
N ASN A 69 5.22 -31.73 8.70
CA ASN A 69 4.82 -30.50 9.39
C ASN A 69 3.30 -30.25 9.37
N LEU A 70 2.57 -30.71 8.35
CA LEU A 70 1.13 -30.46 8.15
C LEU A 70 0.24 -31.56 8.77
N ILE A 71 0.67 -32.82 8.80
CA ILE A 71 -0.13 -33.94 9.34
C ILE A 71 -0.47 -33.77 10.81
N PRO A 72 0.43 -33.31 11.71
CA PRO A 72 0.11 -33.09 13.10
C PRO A 72 -0.90 -31.97 13.35
N LEU A 73 -0.89 -30.92 12.49
CA LEU A 73 -1.81 -29.78 12.59
C LEU A 73 -3.23 -30.13 12.12
N SER A 74 -3.40 -31.16 11.31
CA SER A 74 -4.71 -31.58 10.76
C SER A 74 -5.40 -32.65 11.62
N ARG A 75 -4.69 -33.33 12.53
CA ARG A 75 -5.24 -34.36 13.40
C ARG A 75 -5.54 -33.81 14.79
N GLN A 76 -6.80 -33.79 15.14
CA GLN A 76 -7.29 -33.49 16.48
C GLN A 76 -7.79 -34.79 17.13
N TYR A 77 -7.33 -35.03 18.34
CA TYR A 77 -7.74 -36.23 19.09
C TYR A 77 -8.66 -35.85 20.24
N MET A 78 -9.67 -36.68 20.46
CA MET A 78 -10.63 -36.47 21.56
C MET A 78 -10.07 -36.79 22.94
N THR A 79 -9.06 -37.65 23.01
CA THR A 79 -8.38 -38.01 24.27
C THR A 79 -6.89 -38.24 24.04
N LEU A 80 -6.09 -38.06 25.08
CA LEU A 80 -4.65 -38.35 25.04
C LEU A 80 -4.38 -39.84 24.75
N ALA A 81 -5.22 -40.75 25.27
CA ALA A 81 -5.11 -42.18 24.98
C ALA A 81 -5.31 -42.50 23.50
N ALA A 82 -6.25 -41.83 22.84
CA ALA A 82 -6.45 -41.98 21.40
C ALA A 82 -5.26 -41.43 20.61
N ALA A 83 -4.72 -40.28 20.99
CA ALA A 83 -3.52 -39.72 20.36
C ALA A 83 -2.29 -40.63 20.56
N GLN A 84 -2.09 -41.17 21.74
CA GLN A 84 -1.00 -42.10 22.04
C GLN A 84 -1.16 -43.44 21.31
N ALA A 85 -2.37 -43.92 21.11
CA ALA A 85 -2.64 -45.14 20.33
C ALA A 85 -2.31 -44.92 18.83
N ASP A 86 -2.42 -43.71 18.33
CA ASP A 86 -2.11 -43.34 16.93
C ASP A 86 -0.69 -42.75 16.78
N ILE A 87 0.19 -43.00 17.75
CA ILE A 87 1.55 -42.39 17.83
C ILE A 87 2.41 -42.68 16.59
N ALA A 88 2.19 -43.79 15.92
CA ALA A 88 2.90 -44.14 14.69
C ALA A 88 2.63 -43.15 13.53
N ASN A 89 1.51 -42.43 13.59
CA ASN A 89 1.12 -41.42 12.61
C ASN A 89 1.43 -39.98 13.06
N ILE A 90 2.06 -39.81 14.23
CA ILE A 90 2.56 -38.52 14.74
C ILE A 90 4.09 -38.58 14.71
N PRO A 91 4.76 -37.94 13.75
CA PRO A 91 6.20 -38.03 13.60
C PRO A 91 6.96 -37.65 14.88
N ALA A 92 8.12 -38.30 15.13
CA ALA A 92 8.95 -37.95 16.28
C ALA A 92 9.42 -36.48 16.19
N GLY A 93 9.30 -35.73 17.27
CA GLY A 93 9.62 -34.30 17.34
C GLY A 93 8.51 -33.39 16.85
N SER A 94 7.39 -33.89 16.35
CA SER A 94 6.24 -33.07 15.96
C SER A 94 5.19 -32.94 17.04
N THR A 95 4.36 -31.91 16.96
CA THR A 95 3.27 -31.65 17.93
C THR A 95 1.91 -32.06 17.38
N THR A 96 0.98 -32.36 18.28
CA THR A 96 -0.42 -32.63 17.97
C THR A 96 -1.32 -32.03 19.05
N TYR A 97 -2.63 -31.92 18.77
CA TYR A 97 -3.60 -31.34 19.68
C TYR A 97 -4.57 -32.39 20.19
N VAL A 98 -4.81 -32.40 21.49
CA VAL A 98 -5.77 -33.25 22.18
C VAL A 98 -6.82 -32.35 22.83
N ARG A 99 -8.10 -32.66 22.66
CA ARG A 99 -9.18 -31.90 23.28
C ARG A 99 -8.97 -31.85 24.81
N SER A 100 -9.08 -30.67 25.39
CA SER A 100 -8.93 -30.48 26.84
C SER A 100 -9.99 -31.29 27.59
N GLN A 101 -9.53 -32.08 28.58
CA GLN A 101 -10.39 -32.96 29.34
C GLN A 101 -11.09 -32.22 30.51
N ASP A 102 -10.46 -31.18 31.02
CA ASP A 102 -10.97 -30.37 32.13
C ASP A 102 -11.78 -29.14 31.63
N GLY A 103 -11.88 -28.96 30.30
CA GLY A 103 -12.60 -27.86 29.68
C GLY A 103 -11.91 -26.52 29.87
N SER A 104 -10.68 -26.44 30.34
CA SER A 104 -9.92 -25.19 30.54
C SER A 104 -9.40 -24.59 29.22
N SER A 105 -9.32 -25.38 28.17
CA SER A 105 -8.91 -24.97 26.84
C SER A 105 -9.75 -25.70 25.75
N LEU A 106 -9.66 -25.29 24.49
CA LEU A 106 -10.24 -26.02 23.38
C LEU A 106 -9.48 -27.32 23.13
N ALA A 107 -8.14 -27.24 23.16
CA ALA A 107 -7.23 -28.37 23.03
C ALA A 107 -5.87 -28.06 23.67
N ASP A 108 -5.24 -29.10 24.21
CA ASP A 108 -3.89 -29.03 24.75
C ASP A 108 -2.90 -29.59 23.73
N GLU A 109 -1.73 -28.95 23.61
CA GLU A 109 -0.68 -29.38 22.70
C GLU A 109 0.25 -30.39 23.33
N TYR A 110 0.54 -31.47 22.60
CA TYR A 110 1.50 -32.50 22.97
C TYR A 110 2.56 -32.68 21.91
N ILE A 111 3.78 -32.97 22.28
CA ILE A 111 4.90 -33.31 21.39
C ILE A 111 5.23 -34.80 21.47
N ASN A 112 5.47 -35.45 20.34
CA ASN A 112 5.96 -36.81 20.30
C ASN A 112 7.47 -36.85 20.57
N LEU A 113 7.86 -37.22 21.77
CA LEU A 113 9.24 -37.48 22.14
C LEU A 113 9.52 -39.00 22.18
N ALA A 114 10.17 -39.49 21.13
CA ALA A 114 10.59 -40.90 20.99
C ALA A 114 9.44 -41.92 21.22
N GLY A 115 8.25 -41.64 20.67
CA GLY A 115 7.08 -42.52 20.72
C GLY A 115 6.18 -42.32 21.96
N THR A 116 6.42 -41.27 22.74
CA THR A 116 5.57 -40.90 23.88
C THR A 116 5.15 -39.44 23.77
N LEU A 117 3.85 -39.16 23.91
CA LEU A 117 3.31 -37.81 23.92
C LEU A 117 3.58 -37.11 25.25
N GLN A 118 4.27 -35.98 25.20
CA GLN A 118 4.56 -35.13 26.36
C GLN A 118 3.82 -33.78 26.17
N PRO A 119 3.22 -33.23 27.25
CA PRO A 119 2.57 -31.92 27.15
C PRO A 119 3.62 -30.82 26.93
N THR A 120 3.35 -29.92 26.00
CA THR A 120 4.20 -28.74 25.74
C THR A 120 3.87 -27.54 26.63
N GLY A 121 2.72 -27.60 27.32
CA GLY A 121 2.17 -26.49 28.10
C GLY A 121 1.40 -25.46 27.23
N ARG A 122 1.45 -25.59 25.92
CA ARG A 122 0.65 -24.73 25.00
C ARG A 122 -0.77 -25.24 24.88
N ARG A 123 -1.71 -24.30 24.70
CA ARG A 123 -3.15 -24.61 24.65
C ARG A 123 -3.84 -23.79 23.57
N MET A 124 -4.88 -24.36 22.95
CA MET A 124 -5.84 -23.60 22.15
C MET A 124 -6.89 -23.00 23.08
N VAL A 125 -7.05 -21.68 23.01
CA VAL A 125 -8.05 -20.96 23.82
C VAL A 125 -9.47 -21.30 23.33
N ARG A 126 -10.42 -21.46 24.26
CA ARG A 126 -11.84 -21.68 23.92
C ARG A 126 -12.51 -20.38 23.51
N ASP A 127 -13.40 -20.44 22.53
CA ASP A 127 -14.17 -19.29 22.07
C ASP A 127 -14.99 -18.63 23.19
N ASP A 128 -15.51 -19.41 24.14
CA ASP A 128 -16.29 -18.92 25.26
C ASP A 128 -15.45 -18.10 26.28
N TYR A 129 -14.12 -18.28 26.33
CA TYR A 129 -13.24 -17.40 27.09
C TYR A 129 -13.13 -15.99 26.45
N ALA A 130 -13.21 -15.90 25.14
CA ALA A 130 -13.23 -14.63 24.44
C ALA A 130 -14.51 -13.82 24.68
N TYR A 131 -15.65 -14.50 24.91
CA TYR A 131 -16.95 -13.87 25.19
C TYR A 131 -17.14 -13.41 26.63
N GLN A 132 -16.40 -13.93 27.59
CA GLN A 132 -16.53 -13.54 29.01
C GLN A 132 -15.73 -12.29 29.38
N VAL A 133 -14.88 -11.80 28.50
CA VAL A 133 -13.90 -10.76 28.79
C VAL A 133 -14.39 -9.34 28.54
N SER A 134 -15.48 -9.13 27.82
CA SER A 134 -16.08 -7.80 27.61
C SER A 134 -17.56 -7.90 27.29
N PRO A 135 -18.42 -7.01 27.83
CA PRO A 135 -19.80 -6.86 27.36
C PRO A 135 -19.89 -6.39 25.91
N ASP A 136 -18.82 -5.83 25.37
CA ASP A 136 -18.66 -5.47 23.95
C ASP A 136 -17.74 -6.51 23.30
N SER A 137 -18.23 -7.26 22.38
CA SER A 137 -17.58 -8.41 21.73
C SER A 137 -16.08 -8.23 21.43
N VAL A 138 -15.27 -9.28 21.65
CA VAL A 138 -13.81 -9.30 21.44
C VAL A 138 -13.51 -9.67 19.99
N THR A 139 -12.66 -8.89 19.32
CA THR A 139 -12.22 -9.18 17.96
C THR A 139 -10.97 -10.05 17.92
N LEU A 140 -10.05 -9.90 18.89
CA LEU A 140 -8.83 -10.69 19.02
C LEU A 140 -8.37 -10.72 20.47
N ALA A 141 -8.09 -11.90 21.01
CA ALA A 141 -7.50 -12.07 22.33
C ALA A 141 -6.29 -13.00 22.26
N ALA A 142 -5.23 -12.67 22.98
CA ALA A 142 -4.08 -13.53 23.20
C ALA A 142 -4.01 -13.87 24.72
N TYR A 143 -3.56 -15.07 25.02
CA TYR A 143 -3.43 -15.57 26.39
C TYR A 143 -1.96 -15.73 26.76
N ASP A 144 -1.57 -15.21 27.91
CA ASP A 144 -0.24 -15.41 28.47
C ASP A 144 -0.23 -16.71 29.30
N PRO A 145 0.45 -17.76 28.84
CA PRO A 145 0.43 -19.06 29.49
C PRO A 145 1.18 -19.08 30.83
N GLU A 146 2.12 -18.15 31.07
CA GLU A 146 2.90 -18.10 32.29
C GLU A 146 2.12 -17.44 33.44
N THR A 147 1.34 -16.43 33.14
CA THR A 147 0.60 -15.67 34.15
C THR A 147 -0.87 -16.05 34.24
N SER A 148 -1.36 -16.94 33.38
CA SER A 148 -2.78 -17.29 33.24
C SER A 148 -3.70 -16.07 32.99
N ARG A 149 -3.20 -15.02 32.35
CA ARG A 149 -3.92 -13.79 32.09
C ARG A 149 -4.14 -13.62 30.60
N VAL A 150 -5.24 -12.97 30.25
CA VAL A 150 -5.48 -12.53 28.87
C VAL A 150 -4.51 -11.40 28.59
N ALA A 151 -3.69 -11.56 27.55
CA ALA A 151 -2.87 -10.48 27.04
C ALA A 151 -3.77 -9.35 26.49
N PRO A 152 -3.26 -8.15 26.27
CA PRO A 152 -4.02 -7.08 25.67
C PRO A 152 -4.73 -7.52 24.40
N PHE A 153 -6.01 -7.18 24.26
CA PHE A 153 -6.85 -7.56 23.14
C PHE A 153 -7.61 -6.36 22.56
N LEU A 154 -7.95 -6.43 21.29
CA LEU A 154 -8.78 -5.42 20.63
C LEU A 154 -10.26 -5.75 20.83
N ASN A 155 -11.06 -4.78 21.30
CA ASN A 155 -12.50 -4.88 21.27
C ASN A 155 -13.07 -4.54 19.88
N THR A 156 -14.36 -4.71 19.68
CA THR A 156 -15.03 -4.41 18.38
C THR A 156 -14.99 -2.94 17.99
N SER A 157 -14.70 -2.06 18.92
CA SER A 157 -14.48 -0.63 18.65
C SER A 157 -13.03 -0.32 18.26
N GLY A 158 -12.17 -1.35 18.12
CA GLY A 158 -10.75 -1.21 17.75
C GLY A 158 -9.87 -0.71 18.90
N ARG A 159 -10.34 -0.77 20.14
CA ARG A 159 -9.59 -0.33 21.31
C ARG A 159 -8.84 -1.49 21.96
N LEU A 160 -7.60 -1.25 22.34
CA LEU A 160 -6.78 -2.23 23.05
C LEU A 160 -7.14 -2.26 24.53
N ILE A 161 -7.51 -3.41 25.02
CA ILE A 161 -7.96 -3.65 26.41
C ILE A 161 -7.00 -4.61 27.11
N GLN A 162 -6.70 -4.36 28.38
CA GLN A 162 -5.92 -5.25 29.22
C GLN A 162 -6.68 -5.54 30.53
N ILE A 163 -6.50 -6.76 31.08
CA ILE A 163 -6.99 -7.10 32.40
C ILE A 163 -5.90 -6.77 33.43
N GLY A 164 -6.23 -5.92 34.39
CA GLY A 164 -5.33 -5.59 35.48
C GLY A 164 -5.18 -6.71 36.51
N PRO A 165 -4.23 -6.58 37.47
CA PRO A 165 -4.02 -7.54 38.55
C PRO A 165 -5.24 -7.74 39.47
N ASP A 166 -6.15 -6.78 39.47
CA ASP A 166 -7.40 -6.75 40.23
C ASP A 166 -8.59 -7.38 39.50
N GLY A 167 -8.34 -7.94 38.28
CA GLY A 167 -9.37 -8.55 37.43
C GLY A 167 -10.25 -7.56 36.69
N LYS A 168 -9.96 -6.25 36.73
CA LYS A 168 -10.72 -5.25 36.01
C LYS A 168 -10.14 -5.01 34.61
N TYR A 169 -11.00 -4.54 33.70
CA TYR A 169 -10.65 -4.19 32.34
C TYR A 169 -10.10 -2.78 32.27
N TYR A 170 -8.91 -2.63 31.67
CA TYR A 170 -8.27 -1.36 31.44
C TYR A 170 -8.13 -1.19 29.93
N GLU A 171 -8.66 -0.10 29.41
CA GLU A 171 -8.41 0.31 28.04
C GLU A 171 -6.96 0.75 27.93
N LEU A 172 -6.16 0.01 27.15
CA LEU A 172 -4.81 0.42 26.81
C LEU A 172 -4.89 1.46 25.71
N LEU A 173 -4.61 2.62 26.10
CA LEU A 173 -4.45 3.76 25.26
C LEU A 173 -3.20 3.55 24.34
N THR A 174 -3.09 4.29 23.26
CA THR A 174 -1.93 4.29 22.36
C THR A 174 -0.61 4.48 23.14
N GLN A 175 0.54 4.31 22.52
CA GLN A 175 1.83 4.44 23.21
C GLN A 175 1.96 5.76 23.99
N GLN A 176 1.37 6.84 23.47
CA GLN A 176 1.24 8.14 24.14
C GLN A 176 0.31 8.10 25.36
N GLU A 177 -0.72 7.32 25.29
CA GLU A 177 -1.66 7.06 26.36
C GLU A 177 -1.13 6.02 27.37
N SER A 178 -0.27 5.07 26.97
CA SER A 178 0.35 4.10 27.86
C SER A 178 1.43 4.73 28.75
N GLU A 179 2.10 5.79 28.30
CA GLU A 179 2.97 6.60 29.15
C GLU A 179 2.16 7.34 30.23
N LEU A 180 0.95 7.76 29.91
CA LEU A 180 -0.02 8.31 30.82
C LEU A 180 -0.53 7.27 31.85
N TYR A 181 -0.72 6.02 31.43
CA TYR A 181 -1.22 4.94 32.26
C TYR A 181 -0.16 4.40 33.21
N ALA A 182 1.10 4.34 32.79
CA ALA A 182 2.21 3.93 33.66
C ALA A 182 2.41 4.88 34.86
N LEU A 183 1.85 6.08 34.77
CA LEU A 183 1.95 7.15 35.76
C LEU A 183 0.70 7.32 36.62
N GLY A 184 -0.44 6.75 36.25
CA GLY A 184 -1.70 6.87 36.96
C GLY A 184 -2.09 5.60 37.70
N ARG A 185 -1.77 5.51 38.99
CA ARG A 185 -2.47 4.60 39.89
C ARG A 185 -3.91 5.02 40.04
N GLU A 186 -4.84 4.10 39.78
CA GLU A 186 -6.24 4.17 40.23
C GLU A 186 -7.11 5.26 39.59
N SER A 187 -7.50 5.15 38.34
CA SER A 187 -8.89 5.47 38.00
C SER A 187 -9.25 5.03 36.59
N SER A 188 -10.19 4.13 36.52
CA SER A 188 -11.10 3.92 35.38
C SER A 188 -12.12 5.08 35.25
N VAL A 189 -11.88 6.20 35.90
CA VAL A 189 -12.73 7.39 35.87
C VAL A 189 -12.07 8.35 34.88
N PRO A 190 -12.83 8.90 33.92
CA PRO A 190 -12.34 9.97 33.07
C PRO A 190 -11.73 11.06 33.95
N GLN A 191 -10.51 11.47 33.68
CA GLN A 191 -9.89 12.57 34.41
C GLN A 191 -10.63 13.85 34.05
N PHE A 192 -10.95 14.63 35.04
CA PHE A 192 -11.61 15.94 34.87
C PHE A 192 -10.70 17.04 35.42
N ILE A 193 -10.50 18.07 34.64
CA ILE A 193 -9.81 19.29 35.07
C ILE A 193 -10.77 20.48 34.83
N GLY A 194 -11.01 21.28 35.86
CA GLY A 194 -11.92 22.40 35.76
C GLY A 194 -13.37 22.03 35.41
N GLY A 195 -13.79 20.80 35.72
CA GLY A 195 -15.13 20.27 35.40
C GLY A 195 -15.32 19.71 34.01
N GLU A 196 -14.26 19.68 33.19
CA GLU A 196 -14.28 19.14 31.85
C GLU A 196 -13.43 17.86 31.74
N GLN A 197 -13.90 16.90 30.96
CA GLN A 197 -13.18 15.65 30.73
C GLN A 197 -11.87 15.92 30.00
N VAL A 198 -10.78 15.39 30.52
CA VAL A 198 -9.44 15.45 29.88
C VAL A 198 -9.37 14.40 28.80
N TRP A 199 -9.01 14.82 27.59
CA TRP A 199 -8.77 13.89 26.48
C TRP A 199 -7.28 13.64 26.22
N ARG A 200 -6.41 14.56 26.73
CA ARG A 200 -4.96 14.43 26.63
C ARG A 200 -4.29 15.09 27.83
N MET A 201 -3.24 14.49 28.36
CA MET A 201 -2.36 15.14 29.34
C MET A 201 -0.92 14.63 29.20
N THR A 202 0.03 15.47 29.58
CA THR A 202 1.45 15.16 29.68
C THR A 202 1.83 15.14 31.16
N VAL A 203 2.56 14.13 31.59
CA VAL A 203 2.99 13.99 32.98
C VAL A 203 4.50 13.87 33.03
N ASP A 204 5.13 14.57 33.97
CA ASP A 204 6.55 14.45 34.23
C ASP A 204 6.84 13.08 34.86
N SER A 205 7.66 12.27 34.20
CA SER A 205 8.00 10.90 34.62
C SER A 205 8.79 10.81 35.93
N THR A 206 9.40 11.93 36.36
CA THR A 206 10.22 11.99 37.58
C THR A 206 9.38 12.43 38.77
N THR A 207 8.50 13.39 38.58
CA THR A 207 7.70 14.00 39.65
C THR A 207 6.27 13.45 39.73
N ASN A 208 5.83 12.73 38.71
CA ASN A 208 4.46 12.22 38.57
C ASN A 208 3.39 13.33 38.57
N GLN A 209 3.76 14.53 38.15
CA GLN A 209 2.85 15.69 38.08
C GLN A 209 2.39 15.92 36.64
N ILE A 210 1.13 16.32 36.48
CA ILE A 210 0.59 16.74 35.20
C ILE A 210 1.27 18.03 34.80
N VAL A 211 2.01 18.02 33.71
CA VAL A 211 2.68 19.20 33.15
C VAL A 211 1.75 19.97 32.23
N GLU A 212 0.92 19.24 31.52
CA GLU A 212 0.01 19.81 30.52
C GLU A 212 -1.23 18.92 30.39
N ALA A 213 -2.39 19.50 30.12
CA ALA A 213 -3.61 18.74 29.84
C ALA A 213 -4.55 19.51 28.90
N TYR A 214 -5.30 18.76 28.09
CA TYR A 214 -6.33 19.27 27.19
C TYR A 214 -7.66 18.63 27.50
N THR A 215 -8.73 19.42 27.55
CA THR A 215 -10.08 18.94 27.83
C THR A 215 -10.88 18.75 26.54
N VAL A 216 -11.96 17.97 26.64
CA VAL A 216 -12.89 17.75 25.51
C VAL A 216 -13.55 19.04 25.05
N GLY A 217 -13.69 20.04 25.98
CA GLY A 217 -14.19 21.37 25.66
C GLY A 217 -13.13 22.31 25.05
N GLY A 218 -11.93 21.82 24.73
CA GLY A 218 -10.89 22.59 24.06
C GLY A 218 -10.07 23.48 25.01
N LYS A 219 -10.17 23.31 26.32
CA LYS A 219 -9.33 24.07 27.26
C LYS A 219 -7.96 23.40 27.39
N HIS A 220 -6.95 24.23 27.40
CA HIS A 220 -5.56 23.87 27.64
C HIS A 220 -5.14 24.24 29.04
N TRP A 221 -4.49 23.35 29.77
CA TRP A 221 -4.02 23.55 31.14
C TRP A 221 -2.52 23.24 31.17
N ILE A 222 -1.76 24.10 31.84
CA ILE A 222 -0.33 23.89 32.08
C ILE A 222 -0.06 23.93 33.59
N TYR A 223 0.96 23.20 34.04
CA TYR A 223 1.42 23.29 35.41
C TYR A 223 2.33 24.50 35.57
N SER A 224 1.90 25.44 36.44
CA SER A 224 2.69 26.61 36.78
C SER A 224 2.45 26.94 38.26
N ASP A 225 3.52 27.38 38.94
CA ASP A 225 3.48 27.86 40.33
C ASP A 225 2.77 26.95 41.34
N GLY A 226 2.96 25.60 41.18
CA GLY A 226 2.44 24.61 42.11
C GLY A 226 1.00 24.13 41.84
N GLY A 227 0.40 24.44 40.68
CA GLY A 227 -0.89 23.95 40.27
C GLY A 227 -1.15 24.00 38.77
N LEU A 228 -2.20 23.31 38.32
CA LEU A 228 -2.66 23.38 36.94
C LEU A 228 -3.44 24.68 36.72
N VAL A 229 -3.00 25.50 35.79
CA VAL A 229 -3.60 26.76 35.41
C VAL A 229 -4.17 26.62 33.99
N ALA A 230 -5.44 27.03 33.81
CA ALA A 230 -6.03 27.10 32.48
C ALA A 230 -5.33 28.20 31.68
N VAL A 231 -4.81 27.82 30.51
CA VAL A 231 -4.38 28.80 29.52
C VAL A 231 -5.66 29.37 28.91
N ASN A 232 -6.00 30.61 29.31
CA ASN A 232 -7.18 31.27 28.78
C ASN A 232 -7.01 31.56 27.31
N ASN A 233 -7.68 30.78 26.47
CA ASN A 233 -8.03 31.23 25.13
C ASN A 233 -9.06 32.32 25.26
N GLY A 234 -8.64 33.57 25.15
CA GLY A 234 -9.39 34.74 25.48
C GLY A 234 -10.77 34.80 24.83
N ASN A 235 -11.78 34.80 25.67
CA ASN A 235 -13.04 35.45 25.36
C ASN A 235 -13.55 36.16 26.61
N GLY A 236 -13.35 37.49 26.69
CA GLY A 236 -14.03 38.33 27.69
C GLY A 236 -13.15 39.29 28.47
N GLY A 237 -12.85 40.42 27.92
CA GLY A 237 -12.81 41.73 28.54
C GLY A 237 -11.77 42.01 29.65
N GLY A 238 -10.70 42.74 29.29
CA GLY A 238 -9.89 43.52 30.22
C GLY A 238 -8.41 43.51 29.95
N GLY A 239 -7.94 44.42 29.15
CA GLY A 239 -6.68 45.15 29.07
C GLY A 239 -5.38 44.45 29.45
N GLY A 240 -4.60 44.08 28.48
CA GLY A 240 -3.20 43.70 28.60
C GLY A 240 -2.73 43.03 27.32
N ASP A 241 -1.70 43.55 26.70
CA ASP A 241 -1.10 43.11 25.44
C ASP A 241 -0.71 41.62 25.44
N ASP A 242 -1.61 40.75 25.01
CA ASP A 242 -1.36 39.31 24.75
C ASP A 242 -2.12 38.82 23.52
N ASP A 243 -2.17 39.64 22.46
CA ASP A 243 -2.76 39.26 21.16
C ASP A 243 -1.82 38.37 20.32
N ALA A 244 -0.74 37.86 20.90
CA ALA A 244 0.21 36.99 20.20
C ALA A 244 -0.13 35.49 20.26
N ASN A 245 -1.18 35.07 20.98
CA ASN A 245 -1.44 33.65 21.29
C ASN A 245 -2.75 33.11 20.77
N GLN A 246 -3.26 33.60 19.65
CA GLN A 246 -4.37 32.93 18.96
C GLN A 246 -3.85 32.26 17.68
N LEU A 247 -3.24 31.11 17.83
CA LEU A 247 -3.16 30.20 16.69
C LEU A 247 -4.39 29.31 16.67
N PRO A 248 -4.99 29.15 15.49
CA PRO A 248 -6.01 28.16 15.30
C PRO A 248 -5.45 26.78 15.67
N GLU A 249 -6.25 25.98 16.35
CA GLU A 249 -5.93 24.58 16.64
C GLU A 249 -5.75 23.81 15.33
N TYR A 250 -4.53 23.70 14.87
CA TYR A 250 -4.18 22.82 13.75
C TYR A 250 -3.86 21.44 14.28
N GLY A 251 -4.91 20.72 14.63
CA GLY A 251 -4.82 19.27 14.72
C GLY A 251 -4.95 18.68 13.33
N LEU A 252 -3.89 18.13 12.79
CA LEU A 252 -4.01 17.13 11.72
C LEU A 252 -4.65 15.89 12.34
N HIS A 253 -5.92 15.68 12.07
CA HIS A 253 -6.58 14.42 12.37
C HIS A 253 -6.24 13.45 11.25
N LEU A 254 -5.29 12.56 11.48
CA LEU A 254 -5.20 11.34 10.69
C LEU A 254 -6.42 10.48 10.98
N SER A 255 -6.94 9.84 9.96
CA SER A 255 -8.06 8.91 10.12
C SER A 255 -7.68 7.87 11.17
N GLY A 256 -8.21 8.04 12.38
CA GLY A 256 -7.99 7.10 13.47
C GLY A 256 -7.14 7.56 14.62
N SER A 257 -6.79 8.87 14.80
CA SER A 257 -6.37 9.30 16.14
C SER A 257 -4.97 9.84 16.41
N THR A 258 -4.25 10.42 15.48
CA THR A 258 -3.09 11.16 15.97
C THR A 258 -3.20 12.63 15.61
N VAL A 259 -3.38 13.47 16.62
CA VAL A 259 -3.23 14.90 16.50
C VAL A 259 -1.73 15.20 16.60
N TYR A 260 -1.16 15.77 15.55
CA TYR A 260 0.16 16.40 15.70
C TYR A 260 -0.04 17.66 16.53
N PRO A 261 0.56 17.74 17.73
CA PRO A 261 0.54 18.98 18.46
C PRO A 261 1.42 19.96 17.71
N TYR A 262 0.82 20.98 17.13
CA TYR A 262 1.55 22.15 16.72
C TYR A 262 1.83 22.97 17.98
N SER A 263 3.11 23.16 18.28
CA SER A 263 3.50 24.35 18.99
C SER A 263 3.27 25.52 18.04
N GLU A 264 2.56 26.54 18.46
CA GLU A 264 2.37 27.81 17.75
C GLU A 264 3.69 28.44 17.30
N THR A 265 4.77 28.05 17.95
CA THR A 265 6.13 28.55 17.72
C THR A 265 6.87 27.82 16.59
N VAL A 266 6.38 26.65 16.10
CA VAL A 266 7.08 25.88 15.07
C VAL A 266 6.15 25.57 13.89
N PRO A 267 6.14 26.43 12.86
CA PRO A 267 5.32 26.20 11.67
C PRO A 267 5.75 24.93 10.93
N VAL A 268 4.78 24.18 10.44
CA VAL A 268 5.02 22.96 9.66
C VAL A 268 5.29 23.28 8.21
N CYS A 269 6.20 22.48 7.60
CA CYS A 269 6.39 22.40 6.17
C CYS A 269 6.11 20.95 5.71
N PHE A 270 5.09 20.78 4.88
CA PHE A 270 4.76 19.49 4.29
C PHE A 270 5.67 19.20 3.10
N ILE A 271 6.39 18.09 3.15
CA ILE A 271 7.26 17.66 2.07
C ILE A 271 6.50 16.63 1.22
N PHE A 272 6.42 16.89 -0.08
CA PHE A 272 5.88 15.99 -1.08
C PHE A 272 7.00 15.40 -1.91
N VAL A 273 7.05 14.08 -1.94
CA VAL A 273 8.04 13.31 -2.70
C VAL A 273 7.33 12.63 -3.85
N THR A 274 7.69 12.95 -5.09
CA THR A 274 7.26 12.17 -6.26
C THR A 274 8.39 11.24 -6.65
N ALA A 275 8.10 9.94 -6.74
CA ALA A 275 9.06 8.91 -7.09
C ALA A 275 8.51 7.95 -8.14
N GLY A 276 9.40 7.32 -8.90
CA GLY A 276 9.00 6.37 -9.93
C GLY A 276 9.78 6.51 -11.23
N GLN A 277 9.10 6.36 -12.37
CA GLN A 277 9.75 6.36 -13.68
C GLN A 277 9.37 7.59 -14.54
N SER A 278 9.26 7.44 -15.85
CA SER A 278 9.10 8.56 -16.79
C SER A 278 7.87 9.43 -16.52
N ASN A 279 6.71 8.84 -16.20
CA ASN A 279 5.51 9.60 -15.84
C ASN A 279 5.65 10.32 -14.47
N ALA A 280 6.46 9.83 -13.55
CA ALA A 280 6.82 10.58 -12.34
C ALA A 280 7.77 11.74 -12.65
N ARG A 281 8.72 11.51 -13.56
CA ARG A 281 9.74 12.47 -13.96
C ARG A 281 9.17 13.62 -14.84
N GLY A 282 8.00 13.41 -15.47
CA GLY A 282 7.39 14.38 -16.37
C GLY A 282 7.97 14.32 -17.79
N TYR A 283 8.32 13.13 -18.25
CA TYR A 283 8.80 12.92 -19.62
C TYR A 283 7.70 13.31 -20.61
N CYS A 284 8.01 14.25 -21.50
CA CYS A 284 7.08 14.81 -22.48
C CYS A 284 7.87 15.48 -23.63
N PRO A 285 8.36 14.70 -24.61
CA PRO A 285 9.18 15.22 -25.71
C PRO A 285 8.39 16.04 -26.75
N ASP A 286 7.06 15.89 -26.82
CA ASP A 286 6.23 16.51 -27.86
C ASP A 286 6.33 18.04 -27.84
N ALA A 287 6.66 18.63 -28.97
CA ALA A 287 6.99 20.07 -29.11
C ALA A 287 5.78 21.00 -28.86
N ASP A 288 4.58 20.49 -29.08
CA ASP A 288 3.32 21.20 -28.84
C ASP A 288 2.91 21.27 -27.37
N GLN A 289 3.54 20.50 -26.52
CA GLN A 289 3.26 20.47 -25.09
C GLN A 289 4.00 21.59 -24.35
N THR A 290 3.24 22.40 -23.62
CA THR A 290 3.76 23.51 -22.83
C THR A 290 3.61 23.27 -21.33
N ILE A 291 4.57 23.76 -20.55
CA ILE A 291 4.52 23.73 -19.10
C ILE A 291 3.35 24.58 -18.60
N VAL A 292 2.56 24.02 -17.68
CA VAL A 292 1.44 24.69 -17.03
C VAL A 292 1.94 25.59 -15.89
N ALA A 293 2.83 25.07 -15.06
CA ALA A 293 3.31 25.73 -13.84
C ALA A 293 4.64 26.46 -14.04
N ALA A 294 4.77 27.24 -15.14
CA ALA A 294 5.97 28.02 -15.41
C ALA A 294 6.15 29.23 -14.48
N THR A 295 5.07 29.65 -13.80
CA THR A 295 5.08 30.73 -12.81
C THR A 295 4.48 30.25 -11.48
N PRO A 296 4.99 30.72 -10.33
CA PRO A 296 4.50 30.27 -9.03
C PRO A 296 3.11 30.87 -8.75
N ILE A 297 2.17 30.04 -8.25
CA ILE A 297 0.87 30.53 -7.75
C ILE A 297 1.00 31.03 -6.31
N TYR A 298 1.72 30.27 -5.46
CA TYR A 298 1.93 30.58 -4.05
C TYR A 298 3.42 30.69 -3.73
N PRO A 299 4.08 31.81 -4.14
CA PRO A 299 5.54 31.95 -4.05
C PRO A 299 6.11 31.86 -2.62
N ASP A 300 5.29 32.23 -1.63
CA ASP A 300 5.67 32.23 -0.20
C ASP A 300 5.27 30.96 0.55
N ASN A 301 4.58 30.02 -0.12
CA ASN A 301 4.06 28.80 0.50
C ASN A 301 4.43 27.51 -0.24
N ALA A 302 4.56 27.55 -1.55
CA ALA A 302 4.96 26.41 -2.39
C ALA A 302 6.44 26.53 -2.77
N PHE A 303 7.27 25.62 -2.29
CA PHE A 303 8.73 25.65 -2.46
C PHE A 303 9.26 24.42 -3.19
N MET A 304 10.42 24.61 -3.79
CA MET A 304 11.34 23.56 -4.23
C MET A 304 12.75 23.92 -3.80
N LEU A 305 13.68 22.99 -3.86
CA LEU A 305 15.11 23.25 -3.67
C LEU A 305 15.68 23.93 -4.92
N SER A 306 16.63 24.85 -4.74
CA SER A 306 17.32 25.48 -5.89
C SER A 306 17.95 24.39 -6.77
N GLY A 307 17.94 24.63 -8.09
CA GLY A 307 18.31 23.64 -9.10
C GLY A 307 17.11 22.87 -9.68
N GLY A 308 15.89 23.17 -9.21
CA GLY A 308 14.64 22.63 -9.77
C GLY A 308 14.04 21.49 -8.96
N VAL A 309 12.79 21.14 -9.31
CA VAL A 309 12.02 20.13 -8.60
C VAL A 309 12.60 18.72 -8.78
N ARG A 310 13.20 18.43 -9.96
CA ARG A 310 13.82 17.13 -10.28
C ARG A 310 15.19 16.99 -9.65
N ARG A 311 15.37 15.96 -8.84
CA ARG A 311 16.58 15.72 -8.06
C ARG A 311 17.37 14.53 -8.62
N THR A 312 18.54 14.81 -9.15
CA THR A 312 19.43 13.83 -9.80
C THR A 312 20.83 13.81 -9.19
N GLY A 313 20.90 14.03 -7.86
CA GLY A 313 22.14 14.02 -7.10
C GLY A 313 22.73 15.40 -6.77
N THR A 314 22.19 16.48 -7.34
CA THR A 314 22.61 17.85 -6.94
C THR A 314 22.06 18.17 -5.55
N ARG A 315 22.95 18.48 -4.61
CA ARG A 315 22.58 18.87 -3.24
C ARG A 315 22.29 20.36 -3.17
N SER A 316 21.25 20.75 -2.47
CA SER A 316 20.92 22.15 -2.15
C SER A 316 19.97 22.22 -0.98
N THR A 317 20.17 23.18 -0.09
CA THR A 317 19.24 23.51 1.01
C THR A 317 18.58 24.88 0.83
N THR A 318 18.79 25.52 -0.32
CA THR A 318 18.19 26.81 -0.65
C THR A 318 16.77 26.60 -1.20
N LEU A 319 15.78 27.17 -0.53
CA LEU A 319 14.40 27.18 -1.00
C LEU A 319 14.15 28.30 -1.99
N VAL A 320 13.47 27.97 -3.06
CA VAL A 320 12.94 28.90 -4.08
C VAL A 320 11.47 28.57 -4.35
N PRO A 321 10.66 29.52 -4.87
CA PRO A 321 9.29 29.24 -5.25
C PRO A 321 9.20 28.06 -6.22
N LEU A 322 8.16 27.22 -6.03
CA LEU A 322 7.92 26.05 -6.87
C LEU A 322 7.45 26.46 -8.26
N VAL A 323 8.21 26.07 -9.26
CA VAL A 323 7.88 26.18 -10.69
C VAL A 323 8.35 24.94 -11.43
N GLU A 324 7.74 24.65 -12.54
CA GLU A 324 8.22 23.63 -13.46
C GLU A 324 9.10 24.25 -14.55
N ALA A 325 10.06 23.48 -15.04
CA ALA A 325 10.99 23.92 -16.08
C ALA A 325 11.31 22.79 -17.06
N VAL A 326 11.60 23.13 -18.30
CA VAL A 326 12.08 22.17 -19.29
C VAL A 326 13.48 21.71 -18.91
N SER A 327 13.68 20.40 -18.93
CA SER A 327 14.98 19.76 -18.71
C SER A 327 15.17 18.62 -19.73
N GLY A 328 15.74 18.93 -20.88
CA GLY A 328 15.80 18.00 -22.01
C GLY A 328 14.41 17.67 -22.54
N THR A 329 14.01 16.41 -22.44
CA THR A 329 12.67 15.94 -22.82
C THR A 329 11.65 15.98 -21.68
N ASP A 330 12.07 16.30 -20.47
CA ASP A 330 11.19 16.40 -19.31
C ASP A 330 10.59 17.81 -19.21
N LYS A 331 9.30 17.90 -18.88
CA LYS A 331 8.57 19.18 -18.78
C LYS A 331 7.80 19.28 -17.46
N GLU A 332 6.48 19.17 -17.49
CA GLU A 332 5.62 19.24 -16.30
C GLU A 332 5.72 17.96 -15.46
N THR A 333 5.70 18.10 -14.12
CA THR A 333 5.54 16.98 -13.19
C THR A 333 4.23 17.11 -12.42
N ALA A 334 3.92 16.14 -11.55
CA ALA A 334 2.77 16.25 -10.66
C ALA A 334 3.00 17.22 -9.50
N ALA A 335 4.25 17.60 -9.21
CA ALA A 335 4.63 18.34 -8.02
C ALA A 335 3.89 19.65 -7.83
N SER A 336 3.78 20.45 -8.90
CA SER A 336 3.11 21.75 -8.85
C SER A 336 1.58 21.63 -8.72
N GLY A 337 0.98 20.66 -9.39
CA GLY A 337 -0.45 20.35 -9.26
C GLY A 337 -0.80 19.90 -7.84
N LEU A 338 0.03 19.02 -7.25
CA LEU A 338 -0.11 18.54 -5.89
C LEU A 338 0.02 19.70 -4.88
N ALA A 339 1.12 20.43 -4.89
CA ALA A 339 1.39 21.47 -3.90
C ALA A 339 0.36 22.60 -3.95
N ASN A 340 0.06 23.14 -5.13
CA ASN A 340 -0.83 24.29 -5.26
C ASN A 340 -2.29 23.94 -4.96
N THR A 341 -2.75 22.74 -5.35
CA THR A 341 -4.09 22.26 -4.98
C THR A 341 -4.18 22.02 -3.47
N PHE A 342 -3.18 21.39 -2.89
CA PHE A 342 -3.14 21.15 -1.44
C PHE A 342 -3.19 22.45 -0.64
N ILE A 343 -2.40 23.47 -1.02
CA ILE A 343 -2.39 24.78 -0.37
C ILE A 343 -3.77 25.44 -0.46
N ARG A 344 -4.35 25.52 -1.64
CA ARG A 344 -5.68 26.14 -1.87
C ARG A 344 -6.74 25.48 -1.01
N ASP A 345 -6.85 24.16 -1.09
CA ASP A 345 -7.98 23.45 -0.49
C ASP A 345 -7.82 23.32 1.03
N MET A 346 -6.57 23.19 1.51
CA MET A 346 -6.29 23.25 2.93
C MET A 346 -6.58 24.64 3.50
N ALA A 347 -6.17 25.71 2.82
CA ALA A 347 -6.49 27.06 3.23
C ALA A 347 -8.01 27.34 3.23
N ALA A 348 -8.73 26.80 2.25
CA ALA A 348 -10.19 26.90 2.23
C ALA A 348 -10.86 26.16 3.39
N ALA A 349 -10.32 25.00 3.77
CA ALA A 349 -10.87 24.17 4.85
C ALA A 349 -10.52 24.68 6.25
N THR A 350 -9.33 25.26 6.44
CA THR A 350 -8.77 25.59 7.76
C THR A 350 -8.58 27.10 8.01
N GLY A 351 -8.63 27.91 6.96
CA GLY A 351 -8.31 29.35 7.04
C GLY A 351 -6.80 29.65 7.02
N VAL A 352 -5.93 28.64 6.93
CA VAL A 352 -4.47 28.80 6.97
C VAL A 352 -3.78 28.27 5.75
N MET A 353 -2.84 29.07 5.24
CA MET A 353 -1.98 28.73 4.13
C MET A 353 -0.84 27.83 4.60
N PRO A 354 -0.86 26.53 4.28
CA PRO A 354 0.24 25.64 4.63
C PRO A 354 1.48 25.94 3.81
N ARG A 355 2.66 25.53 4.30
CA ARG A 355 3.90 25.53 3.54
C ARG A 355 4.13 24.14 2.97
N THR A 356 4.55 24.08 1.72
CA THR A 356 4.87 22.83 1.03
C THR A 356 6.26 22.89 0.41
N LEU A 357 6.95 21.76 0.35
CA LEU A 357 8.23 21.60 -0.31
C LEU A 357 8.20 20.34 -1.17
N SER A 358 8.37 20.50 -2.47
CA SER A 358 8.21 19.40 -3.43
C SER A 358 9.54 18.97 -4.03
N ILE A 359 9.76 17.67 -4.13
CA ILE A 359 10.90 17.03 -4.81
C ILE A 359 10.40 15.87 -5.70
N VAL A 360 11.10 15.68 -6.82
CA VAL A 360 10.86 14.59 -7.77
C VAL A 360 12.14 13.77 -7.94
N CYS A 361 12.11 12.51 -7.52
CA CYS A 361 13.23 11.57 -7.60
C CYS A 361 12.80 10.36 -8.42
N ALA A 362 12.99 10.43 -9.74
CA ALA A 362 12.48 9.44 -10.69
C ALA A 362 13.50 9.18 -11.81
N GLN A 363 13.48 7.96 -12.36
CA GLN A 363 14.34 7.54 -13.46
C GLN A 363 13.51 6.90 -14.57
N SER A 364 13.52 7.52 -15.76
CA SER A 364 12.77 7.04 -16.92
C SER A 364 13.22 5.64 -17.37
N GLY A 365 12.25 4.80 -17.81
CA GLY A 365 12.50 3.49 -18.38
C GLY A 365 13.01 2.44 -17.39
N GLN A 366 12.90 2.67 -16.07
CA GLN A 366 13.46 1.78 -15.07
C GLN A 366 12.36 1.01 -14.31
N ALA A 367 12.51 -0.32 -14.26
CA ALA A 367 11.72 -1.20 -13.43
C ALA A 367 12.03 -0.99 -11.94
N TYR A 368 11.18 -1.54 -11.07
CA TYR A 368 11.34 -1.47 -9.60
C TYR A 368 12.75 -1.84 -9.12
N GLU A 369 13.38 -2.83 -9.75
CA GLU A 369 14.73 -3.28 -9.37
C GLU A 369 15.77 -2.16 -9.36
N TYR A 370 15.59 -1.11 -10.15
CA TYR A 370 16.45 0.07 -10.22
C TYR A 370 16.01 1.21 -9.30
N GLN A 371 14.80 1.12 -8.75
CA GLN A 371 14.19 2.15 -7.89
C GLN A 371 14.31 1.81 -6.40
N LYS A 372 14.60 0.55 -6.05
CA LYS A 372 14.62 0.04 -4.68
C LYS A 372 15.82 0.53 -3.87
N ARG A 373 15.74 0.37 -2.54
CA ARG A 373 16.84 0.65 -1.60
C ARG A 373 18.14 0.00 -2.06
N GLY A 374 19.23 0.75 -1.99
CA GLY A 374 20.58 0.36 -2.43
C GLY A 374 20.93 0.83 -3.84
N ASN A 375 20.00 1.36 -4.61
CA ASN A 375 20.27 1.94 -5.93
C ASN A 375 20.38 3.46 -5.90
N GLN A 376 20.99 4.02 -6.95
CA GLN A 376 21.34 5.43 -7.04
C GLN A 376 20.11 6.35 -6.96
N VAL A 377 19.00 5.99 -7.60
CA VAL A 377 17.76 6.81 -7.59
C VAL A 377 17.18 6.88 -6.19
N TYR A 378 17.19 5.76 -5.48
CA TYR A 378 16.76 5.70 -4.08
C TYR A 378 17.67 6.56 -3.19
N GLN A 379 18.99 6.55 -3.43
CA GLN A 379 19.92 7.40 -2.70
C GLN A 379 19.66 8.89 -2.98
N TYR A 380 19.39 9.28 -4.23
CA TYR A 380 19.00 10.66 -4.58
C TYR A 380 17.73 11.11 -3.84
N LEU A 381 16.76 10.20 -3.67
CA LEU A 381 15.56 10.46 -2.90
C LEU A 381 15.90 10.74 -1.43
N LEU A 382 16.71 9.89 -0.80
CA LEU A 382 17.09 10.05 0.59
C LEU A 382 17.92 11.34 0.83
N ASP A 383 18.87 11.63 -0.04
CA ASP A 383 19.68 12.84 -0.01
C ASP A 383 18.84 14.10 -0.17
N SER A 384 17.84 14.06 -1.04
CA SER A 384 16.94 15.20 -1.26
C SER A 384 16.00 15.42 -0.08
N ILE A 385 15.51 14.35 0.57
CA ILE A 385 14.74 14.47 1.82
C ILE A 385 15.60 15.12 2.92
N GLU A 386 16.85 14.69 3.06
CA GLU A 386 17.78 15.28 4.02
C GLU A 386 18.02 16.78 3.76
N ASP A 387 18.18 17.17 2.49
CA ASP A 387 18.28 18.57 2.08
C ASP A 387 17.00 19.35 2.45
N CYS A 388 15.82 18.78 2.21
CA CYS A 388 14.54 19.37 2.59
C CYS A 388 14.42 19.55 4.10
N VAL A 389 14.77 18.53 4.88
CA VAL A 389 14.78 18.58 6.36
C VAL A 389 15.71 19.68 6.86
N THR A 390 16.91 19.75 6.30
CA THR A 390 17.91 20.79 6.64
C THR A 390 17.38 22.18 6.31
N ALA A 391 16.79 22.37 5.13
CA ALA A 391 16.23 23.64 4.68
C ALA A 391 15.07 24.12 5.55
N CYS A 392 14.20 23.20 5.97
CA CYS A 392 13.08 23.48 6.89
C CYS A 392 13.59 23.87 8.27
N ARG A 393 14.46 23.05 8.87
CA ARG A 393 14.99 23.29 10.22
C ARG A 393 15.77 24.60 10.32
N ALA A 394 16.52 24.96 9.26
CA ALA A 394 17.22 26.25 9.20
C ALA A 394 16.28 27.47 9.23
N ARG A 395 14.98 27.27 8.97
CA ARG A 395 13.92 28.30 9.05
C ARG A 395 13.04 28.17 10.29
N GLY A 396 13.38 27.26 11.18
CA GLY A 396 12.54 26.95 12.34
C GLY A 396 11.24 26.21 11.98
N TRP A 397 11.17 25.54 10.82
CA TRP A 397 10.00 24.78 10.40
C TRP A 397 10.15 23.30 10.76
N LEU A 398 9.02 22.68 11.13
CA LEU A 398 8.93 21.24 11.34
C LEU A 398 8.74 20.53 9.98
N PRO A 399 9.71 19.72 9.52
CA PRO A 399 9.58 18.99 8.27
C PRO A 399 8.72 17.74 8.47
N ILE A 400 7.68 17.57 7.66
CA ILE A 400 6.84 16.37 7.64
C ILE A 400 6.73 15.89 6.19
N VAL A 401 7.26 14.71 5.88
CA VAL A 401 6.99 14.04 4.61
C VAL A 401 5.57 13.45 4.70
N LEU A 402 4.63 14.10 4.02
CA LEU A 402 3.22 13.74 4.09
C LEU A 402 2.91 12.55 3.19
N CYS A 403 3.52 12.51 2.00
CA CYS A 403 3.33 11.42 1.07
C CYS A 403 4.56 11.16 0.20
N VAL A 404 4.61 9.95 -0.32
CA VAL A 404 5.39 9.54 -1.48
C VAL A 404 4.40 9.24 -2.61
N ASP A 405 4.31 10.13 -3.59
CA ASP A 405 3.54 9.95 -4.83
C ASP A 405 4.32 8.98 -5.74
N TRP A 406 3.87 7.73 -5.76
CA TRP A 406 4.54 6.64 -6.47
C TRP A 406 3.90 6.41 -7.84
N MET A 407 4.65 6.75 -8.89
CA MET A 407 4.24 6.56 -10.28
C MET A 407 5.27 5.71 -11.03
N GLN A 408 5.12 4.39 -10.93
CA GLN A 408 6.03 3.39 -11.50
C GLN A 408 5.28 2.08 -11.77
N GLY A 409 5.74 1.28 -12.72
CA GLY A 409 5.25 -0.06 -12.96
C GLY A 409 5.16 -0.42 -14.44
N GLU A 410 5.23 0.56 -15.37
CA GLU A 410 5.15 0.31 -16.81
C GLU A 410 6.30 -0.60 -17.27
N SER A 411 7.52 -0.34 -16.78
CA SER A 411 8.69 -1.17 -17.10
C SER A 411 8.66 -2.54 -16.42
N ASP A 412 7.93 -2.69 -15.31
CA ASP A 412 7.70 -4.00 -14.69
C ASP A 412 6.67 -4.81 -15.47
N GLU A 413 5.60 -4.16 -15.96
CA GLU A 413 4.59 -4.83 -16.82
C GLU A 413 5.19 -5.34 -18.14
N ASP A 414 6.19 -4.67 -18.67
CA ASP A 414 6.90 -5.12 -19.87
C ASP A 414 7.79 -6.34 -19.62
N TRP A 415 8.07 -6.66 -18.35
CA TRP A 415 8.92 -7.81 -18.03
C TRP A 415 8.14 -9.13 -18.08
N SER A 416 8.53 -10.00 -18.98
CA SER A 416 7.91 -11.32 -19.20
C SER A 416 7.93 -12.25 -17.97
N GLY A 417 8.80 -11.99 -17.00
CA GLY A 417 8.89 -12.71 -15.73
C GLY A 417 7.93 -12.23 -14.63
N LEU A 418 7.21 -11.11 -14.81
CA LEU A 418 6.28 -10.63 -13.80
C LEU A 418 5.12 -11.62 -13.62
N ARG A 419 4.75 -11.89 -12.39
CA ARG A 419 3.64 -12.75 -12.01
C ARG A 419 2.72 -12.04 -11.02
N GLU A 420 1.50 -12.54 -10.88
CA GLU A 420 0.54 -12.02 -9.91
C GLU A 420 1.15 -12.02 -8.50
N GLY A 421 0.94 -10.93 -7.76
CA GLY A 421 1.47 -10.75 -6.40
C GLY A 421 2.93 -10.30 -6.32
N MET A 422 3.74 -10.47 -7.37
CA MET A 422 5.16 -10.07 -7.31
C MET A 422 5.34 -8.58 -7.15
N TYR A 423 4.64 -7.76 -7.94
CA TYR A 423 4.73 -6.31 -7.84
C TYR A 423 4.19 -5.82 -6.48
N GLU A 424 3.12 -6.40 -5.97
CA GLU A 424 2.59 -6.10 -4.64
C GLU A 424 3.61 -6.37 -3.54
N SER A 425 4.28 -7.53 -3.59
CA SER A 425 5.33 -7.88 -2.63
C SER A 425 6.50 -6.88 -2.66
N ARG A 426 6.92 -6.47 -3.86
CA ARG A 426 7.96 -5.45 -4.06
C ARG A 426 7.54 -4.10 -3.47
N MET A 427 6.31 -3.68 -3.74
CA MET A 427 5.77 -2.42 -3.22
C MET A 427 5.68 -2.42 -1.70
N ARG A 428 5.24 -3.51 -1.07
CA ARG A 428 5.22 -3.63 0.40
C ARG A 428 6.63 -3.57 1.00
N GLN A 429 7.61 -4.20 0.37
CA GLN A 429 9.00 -4.09 0.79
C GLN A 429 9.50 -2.64 0.66
N ASN A 430 9.25 -1.99 -0.48
CA ASN A 430 9.62 -0.60 -0.72
C ASN A 430 8.99 0.34 0.30
N GLN A 431 7.69 0.18 0.58
CA GLN A 431 6.96 0.99 1.55
C GLN A 431 7.60 0.91 2.94
N ARG A 432 7.87 -0.29 3.45
CA ARG A 432 8.52 -0.46 4.77
C ARG A 432 9.90 0.21 4.81
N GLN A 433 10.69 0.05 3.75
CA GLN A 433 12.03 0.61 3.66
C GLN A 433 12.01 2.14 3.59
N ILE A 434 11.22 2.70 2.68
CA ILE A 434 11.15 4.15 2.47
C ILE A 434 10.54 4.87 3.68
N THR A 435 9.53 4.28 4.32
CA THR A 435 8.92 4.79 5.55
C THR A 435 9.95 4.86 6.68
N SER A 436 10.68 3.76 6.92
CA SER A 436 11.74 3.73 7.93
C SER A 436 12.83 4.78 7.66
N ASP A 437 13.24 4.92 6.40
CA ASP A 437 14.28 5.88 6.04
C ASP A 437 13.83 7.33 6.14
N ILE A 438 12.56 7.62 5.84
CA ILE A 438 11.95 8.95 6.01
C ILE A 438 11.87 9.30 7.49
N ILE A 439 11.29 8.43 8.31
CA ILE A 439 11.14 8.64 9.76
C ILE A 439 12.52 8.90 10.41
N ALA A 440 13.53 8.11 10.05
CA ALA A 440 14.88 8.28 10.57
C ALA A 440 15.50 9.68 10.27
N ARG A 441 15.08 10.34 9.16
CA ARG A 441 15.60 11.65 8.76
C ARG A 441 14.78 12.82 9.28
N THR A 442 13.48 12.69 9.25
CA THR A 442 12.56 13.75 9.65
C THR A 442 12.35 13.80 11.17
N GLY A 443 12.38 12.63 11.82
CA GLY A 443 11.97 12.47 13.21
C GLY A 443 10.43 12.51 13.39
N GLN A 444 9.66 12.44 12.28
CA GLN A 444 8.20 12.40 12.36
C GLN A 444 7.73 11.06 12.96
N ASN A 445 6.63 11.08 13.68
CA ASN A 445 6.05 9.86 14.27
C ASN A 445 5.21 9.10 13.25
N GLU A 446 4.47 9.83 12.41
CA GLU A 446 3.55 9.22 11.47
C GLU A 446 4.23 8.80 10.16
N PRO A 447 3.92 7.61 9.66
CA PRO A 447 4.45 7.17 8.38
C PRO A 447 3.84 7.97 7.22
N PRO A 448 4.62 8.28 6.17
CA PRO A 448 4.08 8.93 4.97
C PRO A 448 3.09 8.00 4.26
N ILE A 449 2.07 8.58 3.63
CA ILE A 449 1.20 7.85 2.72
C ILE A 449 1.98 7.52 1.44
N ILE A 450 1.83 6.30 0.96
CA ILE A 450 2.27 5.91 -0.38
C ILE A 450 1.07 6.08 -1.31
N ALA A 451 1.03 7.22 -1.98
CA ALA A 451 -0.02 7.55 -2.96
C ALA A 451 0.30 6.86 -4.29
N ILE A 452 -0.49 5.85 -4.65
CA ILE A 452 -0.29 5.09 -5.89
C ILE A 452 -1.21 5.64 -6.98
N THR A 453 -0.65 5.95 -8.13
CA THR A 453 -1.41 6.16 -9.36
C THR A 453 -1.48 4.83 -10.12
N GLN A 454 -2.70 4.38 -10.46
CA GLN A 454 -2.87 3.20 -11.30
C GLN A 454 -2.43 3.49 -12.72
N LEU A 455 -1.61 2.62 -13.28
CA LEU A 455 -1.14 2.70 -14.66
C LEU A 455 -2.29 2.79 -15.65
N GLY A 456 -2.09 3.44 -16.76
CA GLY A 456 -3.03 3.48 -17.87
C GLY A 456 -3.16 2.09 -18.51
N TYR A 457 -2.72 1.98 -19.72
CA TYR A 457 -2.55 0.68 -20.35
C TYR A 457 -1.07 0.35 -20.44
N VAL A 458 -0.74 -0.93 -20.23
CA VAL A 458 0.61 -1.45 -20.42
C VAL A 458 0.53 -2.77 -21.17
N ASN A 459 1.34 -2.91 -22.19
CA ASN A 459 1.55 -4.17 -22.85
C ASN A 459 2.34 -5.09 -21.92
N ASP A 460 1.76 -6.20 -21.52
CA ASP A 460 2.38 -7.15 -20.59
C ASP A 460 3.52 -8.00 -21.21
N GLY A 461 3.98 -7.63 -22.40
CA GLY A 461 5.05 -8.38 -23.09
C GLY A 461 4.71 -9.82 -23.45
N HIS A 462 3.54 -10.30 -23.07
CA HIS A 462 3.11 -11.69 -23.19
C HIS A 462 2.15 -11.94 -24.36
N GLY A 463 1.83 -10.90 -25.13
CA GLY A 463 0.98 -11.02 -26.33
C GLY A 463 -0.50 -11.34 -26.05
N ALA A 464 -0.87 -11.52 -24.80
CA ALA A 464 -2.22 -11.75 -24.36
C ALA A 464 -2.45 -10.92 -23.09
N PHE A 465 -3.39 -10.01 -23.10
CA PHE A 465 -3.78 -9.06 -22.06
C PHE A 465 -4.18 -9.66 -20.70
N THR A 466 -3.59 -10.76 -20.30
CA THR A 466 -4.03 -11.59 -19.18
C THR A 466 -3.47 -11.15 -17.84
N GLY A 467 -2.30 -10.51 -17.83
CA GLY A 467 -1.61 -10.13 -16.60
C GLY A 467 -2.11 -8.81 -16.00
N GLN A 468 -1.61 -7.71 -16.48
CA GLN A 468 -1.77 -6.38 -15.89
C GLN A 468 -1.43 -6.37 -14.39
N TYR A 469 -0.38 -7.11 -14.02
CA TYR A 469 -0.07 -7.42 -12.62
C TYR A 469 0.31 -6.19 -11.82
N ALA A 470 1.18 -5.30 -12.34
CA ALA A 470 1.53 -4.07 -11.67
C ALA A 470 0.36 -3.08 -11.64
N ARG A 471 -0.40 -2.98 -12.74
CA ARG A 471 -1.58 -2.14 -12.82
C ARG A 471 -2.63 -2.50 -11.79
N LEU A 472 -3.01 -3.79 -11.71
CA LEU A 472 -4.03 -4.27 -10.79
C LEU A 472 -3.54 -4.39 -9.33
N ALA A 473 -2.23 -4.43 -9.11
CA ALA A 473 -1.64 -4.39 -7.78
C ALA A 473 -2.05 -3.12 -7.01
N SER A 474 -2.20 -1.98 -7.69
CA SER A 474 -2.62 -0.71 -7.08
C SER A 474 -3.99 -0.82 -6.39
N THR A 475 -4.95 -1.50 -7.03
CA THR A 475 -6.28 -1.74 -6.46
C THR A 475 -6.23 -2.69 -5.26
N ARG A 476 -5.40 -3.74 -5.34
CA ARG A 476 -5.24 -4.71 -4.24
C ARG A 476 -4.46 -4.17 -3.05
N LEU A 477 -3.58 -3.20 -3.27
CA LEU A 477 -2.81 -2.52 -2.22
C LEU A 477 -3.62 -1.41 -1.52
N HIS A 478 -4.63 -0.83 -2.19
CA HIS A 478 -5.43 0.26 -1.61
C HIS A 478 -5.97 -0.11 -0.22
N GLY A 479 -5.85 0.83 0.73
CA GLY A 479 -6.31 0.66 2.10
C GLY A 479 -5.51 -0.32 2.96
N LYS A 480 -4.44 -0.92 2.41
CA LYS A 480 -3.53 -1.80 3.15
C LYS A 480 -2.28 -1.02 3.54
N GLU A 481 -1.91 -1.10 4.81
CA GLU A 481 -0.75 -0.36 5.32
C GLU A 481 -0.88 1.15 4.96
N GLN A 482 0.15 1.77 4.43
CA GLN A 482 0.15 3.18 4.03
C GLN A 482 -0.29 3.43 2.58
N PHE A 483 -0.72 2.40 1.85
CA PHE A 483 -1.06 2.54 0.45
C PHE A 483 -2.42 3.17 0.22
N ARG A 484 -2.48 4.20 -0.63
CA ARG A 484 -3.71 4.80 -1.13
C ARG A 484 -3.66 4.89 -2.65
N LEU A 485 -4.59 4.21 -3.31
CA LEU A 485 -4.81 4.40 -4.74
C LEU A 485 -5.51 5.74 -4.95
N VAL A 486 -4.86 6.68 -5.61
CA VAL A 486 -5.32 8.07 -5.67
C VAL A 486 -6.02 8.40 -6.99
N ASN A 487 -5.61 7.79 -8.08
CA ASN A 487 -6.27 7.94 -9.38
C ASN A 487 -5.87 6.82 -10.35
N SER A 488 -6.50 6.78 -11.53
CA SER A 488 -6.15 5.88 -12.64
C SER A 488 -5.83 6.69 -13.88
N LEU A 489 -4.74 6.37 -14.56
CA LEU A 489 -4.26 7.16 -15.71
C LEU A 489 -5.18 7.14 -16.93
N TYR A 490 -6.09 6.16 -17.07
CA TYR A 490 -6.95 6.08 -18.24
C TYR A 490 -7.89 7.29 -18.40
N GLN A 491 -8.08 8.09 -17.35
CA GLN A 491 -8.90 9.31 -17.40
C GLN A 491 -8.23 10.50 -18.09
N TYR A 492 -6.94 10.42 -18.35
CA TYR A 492 -6.13 11.52 -18.86
C TYR A 492 -5.81 11.39 -20.36
N ASP A 493 -5.32 12.48 -20.95
CA ASP A 493 -4.75 12.47 -22.29
C ASP A 493 -3.26 12.15 -22.25
N PHE A 494 -2.83 11.46 -23.27
CA PHE A 494 -1.45 11.08 -23.47
C PHE A 494 -0.87 11.81 -24.68
N ILE A 495 0.42 12.03 -24.69
CA ILE A 495 1.16 12.53 -25.84
C ILE A 495 1.16 11.50 -26.98
N SER A 496 1.79 11.84 -28.09
CA SER A 496 1.76 11.04 -29.32
C SER A 496 2.22 9.58 -29.16
N ASP A 497 3.01 9.28 -28.14
CA ASP A 497 3.49 7.92 -27.87
C ASP A 497 2.46 7.02 -27.18
N GLY A 498 1.33 7.56 -26.72
CA GLY A 498 0.26 6.81 -26.06
C GLY A 498 0.62 6.22 -24.69
N LEU A 499 1.75 6.60 -24.12
CA LEU A 499 2.28 6.11 -22.84
C LEU A 499 2.47 7.22 -21.81
N HIS A 500 2.95 8.38 -22.22
CA HIS A 500 3.25 9.49 -21.34
C HIS A 500 2.16 10.54 -21.34
N LEU A 501 1.88 11.12 -20.18
CA LEU A 501 0.84 12.12 -20.01
C LEU A 501 1.21 13.45 -20.68
N THR A 502 0.20 14.20 -21.13
CA THR A 502 0.38 15.61 -21.50
C THR A 502 0.86 16.42 -20.30
N CYS A 503 1.48 17.59 -20.53
CA CYS A 503 1.88 18.49 -19.44
C CYS A 503 0.70 18.87 -18.54
N ALA A 504 -0.44 19.20 -19.12
CA ALA A 504 -1.64 19.54 -18.36
C ALA A 504 -2.11 18.36 -17.48
N ASP A 505 -2.08 17.14 -17.99
CA ASP A 505 -2.55 15.97 -17.26
C ASP A 505 -1.53 15.46 -16.22
N GLN A 506 -0.24 15.71 -16.38
CA GLN A 506 0.72 15.55 -15.30
C GLN A 506 0.37 16.45 -14.09
N ASN A 507 0.06 17.71 -14.35
CA ASN A 507 -0.34 18.64 -13.29
C ASN A 507 -1.68 18.24 -12.66
N ARG A 508 -2.69 17.87 -13.48
CA ARG A 508 -4.00 17.38 -13.00
C ARG A 508 -3.87 16.11 -12.17
N ARG A 509 -2.96 15.22 -12.53
CA ARG A 509 -2.63 14.03 -11.71
C ARG A 509 -2.16 14.43 -10.31
N GLY A 510 -1.30 15.44 -10.21
CA GLY A 510 -0.87 16.00 -8.95
C GLY A 510 -2.03 16.57 -8.12
N ALA A 511 -2.96 17.28 -8.76
CA ALA A 511 -4.15 17.80 -8.07
C ALA A 511 -5.04 16.68 -7.52
N ALA A 512 -5.16 15.54 -8.21
CA ALA A 512 -5.89 14.37 -7.71
C ALA A 512 -5.20 13.74 -6.49
N VAL A 513 -3.85 13.72 -6.46
CA VAL A 513 -3.09 13.29 -5.27
C VAL A 513 -3.40 14.21 -4.08
N ALA A 514 -3.38 15.54 -4.28
CA ALA A 514 -3.72 16.50 -3.22
C ALA A 514 -5.12 16.27 -2.65
N ARG A 515 -6.12 16.06 -3.52
CA ARG A 515 -7.49 15.74 -3.12
C ARG A 515 -7.54 14.49 -2.23
N ALA A 516 -6.85 13.42 -2.65
CA ALA A 516 -6.83 12.18 -1.89
C ALA A 516 -6.18 12.36 -0.50
N LEU A 517 -5.09 13.10 -0.43
CA LEU A 517 -4.40 13.41 0.82
C LEU A 517 -5.30 14.22 1.77
N LEU A 518 -5.93 15.27 1.26
CA LEU A 518 -6.83 16.09 2.07
C LEU A 518 -8.03 15.29 2.58
N GLN A 519 -8.60 14.43 1.74
CA GLN A 519 -9.69 13.56 2.12
C GLN A 519 -9.25 12.53 3.18
N GLU A 520 -8.06 11.95 3.02
CA GLU A 520 -7.50 10.98 3.97
C GLU A 520 -7.23 11.61 5.33
N TRP A 521 -6.65 12.81 5.35
CA TRP A 521 -6.16 13.42 6.58
C TRP A 521 -7.23 14.22 7.35
N PHE A 522 -8.20 14.81 6.64
CA PHE A 522 -9.14 15.79 7.23
C PHE A 522 -10.60 15.33 7.23
N THR A 523 -10.88 14.11 6.74
CA THR A 523 -12.24 13.58 6.72
C THR A 523 -12.29 12.11 7.16
N SER A 524 -13.24 11.34 6.65
CA SER A 524 -13.44 9.92 6.98
C SER A 524 -12.45 8.96 6.32
N GLY A 525 -11.40 9.47 5.66
CA GLY A 525 -10.43 8.68 4.91
C GLY A 525 -10.68 8.68 3.40
N TRP A 526 -9.70 8.22 2.63
CA TRP A 526 -9.75 8.14 1.18
C TRP A 526 -10.17 6.75 0.70
N SER A 527 -11.28 6.66 -0.03
CA SER A 527 -11.84 5.38 -0.51
C SER A 527 -11.22 4.87 -1.80
N GLY A 528 -10.51 5.73 -2.57
CA GLY A 528 -9.97 5.41 -3.89
C GLY A 528 -11.01 4.96 -4.92
N MET A 529 -12.28 5.01 -4.58
CA MET A 529 -13.39 4.40 -5.35
C MET A 529 -13.17 2.91 -5.66
N VAL A 530 -12.33 2.22 -4.86
CA VAL A 530 -12.07 0.80 -5.05
C VAL A 530 -13.31 0.01 -4.60
N PRO A 531 -13.86 -0.89 -5.43
CA PRO A 531 -15.02 -1.68 -5.05
C PRO A 531 -14.78 -2.48 -3.78
N THR A 532 -15.76 -2.46 -2.87
CA THR A 532 -15.66 -3.11 -1.56
C THR A 532 -16.37 -4.47 -1.50
N SER A 533 -17.40 -4.66 -2.31
CA SER A 533 -18.19 -5.89 -2.32
C SER A 533 -19.00 -6.01 -3.60
N PHE A 534 -19.59 -7.18 -3.79
CA PHE A 534 -20.61 -7.43 -4.80
C PHE A 534 -21.81 -8.14 -4.19
N VAL A 535 -22.95 -8.04 -4.86
CA VAL A 535 -24.19 -8.75 -4.51
C VAL A 535 -24.88 -9.24 -5.78
N TRP A 536 -25.36 -10.47 -5.78
CA TRP A 536 -26.30 -10.95 -6.78
C TRP A 536 -27.72 -10.54 -6.38
N ASN A 537 -28.28 -9.52 -7.03
CA ASN A 537 -29.66 -9.07 -6.80
C ASN A 537 -30.68 -10.05 -7.42
N SER A 538 -30.28 -10.76 -8.46
CA SER A 538 -31.02 -11.83 -9.12
C SER A 538 -30.04 -12.77 -9.85
N PRO A 539 -30.51 -13.93 -10.38
CA PRO A 539 -29.64 -14.82 -11.17
C PRO A 539 -28.99 -14.17 -12.40
N THR A 540 -29.43 -12.98 -12.81
CA THR A 540 -28.95 -12.26 -13.99
C THR A 540 -28.46 -10.85 -13.66
N GLN A 541 -28.42 -10.43 -12.41
CA GLN A 541 -27.97 -9.08 -12.05
C GLN A 541 -26.96 -9.11 -10.92
N ILE A 542 -25.78 -8.56 -11.19
CA ILE A 542 -24.71 -8.33 -10.23
C ILE A 542 -24.66 -6.84 -9.90
N GLN A 543 -24.58 -6.49 -8.63
CA GLN A 543 -24.27 -5.14 -8.18
C GLN A 543 -22.85 -5.11 -7.62
N ILE A 544 -22.04 -4.19 -8.12
CA ILE A 544 -20.71 -3.87 -7.59
C ILE A 544 -20.84 -2.64 -6.73
N ASN A 545 -20.52 -2.73 -5.44
CA ASN A 545 -20.60 -1.60 -4.50
C ASN A 545 -19.30 -0.80 -4.50
N VAL A 546 -19.42 0.52 -4.66
CA VAL A 546 -18.30 1.44 -4.76
C VAL A 546 -18.41 2.50 -3.66
N PRO A 547 -17.40 2.67 -2.80
CA PRO A 547 -17.44 3.63 -1.70
C PRO A 547 -17.14 5.06 -2.20
N ALA A 548 -18.00 5.59 -3.05
CA ALA A 548 -17.87 6.93 -3.60
C ALA A 548 -18.42 7.99 -2.64
N TYR A 549 -17.75 9.14 -2.51
CA TYR A 549 -18.19 10.26 -1.67
C TYR A 549 -19.45 10.95 -2.20
N THR A 550 -19.60 10.97 -3.53
CA THR A 550 -20.79 11.48 -4.22
C THR A 550 -21.41 10.37 -5.05
N ASN A 551 -22.54 10.62 -5.68
CA ASN A 551 -23.16 9.62 -6.54
C ASN A 551 -22.26 9.26 -7.71
N LEU A 552 -22.35 8.04 -8.18
CA LEU A 552 -21.70 7.59 -9.42
C LEU A 552 -22.47 8.08 -10.64
N VAL A 553 -21.76 8.31 -11.72
CA VAL A 553 -22.34 8.61 -13.04
C VAL A 553 -21.57 7.84 -14.12
N LEU A 554 -22.26 7.54 -15.22
CA LEU A 554 -21.65 7.04 -16.46
C LEU A 554 -21.31 8.26 -17.34
N ASP A 555 -20.03 8.59 -17.44
CA ASP A 555 -19.54 9.69 -18.27
C ASP A 555 -19.09 9.19 -19.63
N THR A 556 -19.94 9.42 -20.61
CA THR A 556 -19.70 9.07 -22.01
C THR A 556 -19.25 10.27 -22.86
N THR A 557 -19.02 11.41 -22.23
CA THR A 557 -18.55 12.64 -22.86
C THR A 557 -17.04 12.84 -22.71
N THR A 558 -16.53 12.61 -21.50
CA THR A 558 -15.09 12.69 -21.24
C THR A 558 -14.37 11.45 -21.79
N ILE A 559 -14.95 10.27 -21.62
CA ILE A 559 -14.41 9.02 -22.16
C ILE A 559 -15.00 8.72 -23.52
N ASN A 560 -14.15 8.55 -24.52
CA ASN A 560 -14.58 8.10 -25.84
C ASN A 560 -15.10 6.67 -25.77
N THR A 561 -16.36 6.47 -26.07
CA THR A 561 -17.03 5.17 -26.03
C THR A 561 -16.89 4.36 -27.33
N SER A 562 -16.32 4.94 -28.38
CA SER A 562 -16.09 4.23 -29.65
C SER A 562 -15.18 3.02 -29.43
N GLY A 563 -15.66 1.83 -29.78
CA GLY A 563 -14.96 0.56 -29.54
C GLY A 563 -14.87 0.12 -28.06
N LEU A 564 -15.60 0.79 -27.15
CA LEU A 564 -15.67 0.41 -25.74
C LEU A 564 -16.99 -0.33 -25.47
N ALA A 565 -16.92 -1.64 -25.23
CA ALA A 565 -18.08 -2.42 -24.87
C ALA A 565 -18.49 -2.17 -23.41
N ASN A 566 -19.80 -2.14 -23.14
CA ASN A 566 -20.38 -2.16 -21.79
C ASN A 566 -19.77 -1.12 -20.83
N TYR A 567 -19.40 0.07 -21.32
CA TYR A 567 -18.77 1.14 -20.55
C TYR A 567 -17.46 0.71 -19.83
N GLY A 568 -16.79 -0.32 -20.35
CA GLY A 568 -15.54 -0.86 -19.79
C GLY A 568 -15.71 -2.10 -18.93
N PHE A 569 -16.93 -2.59 -18.71
CA PHE A 569 -17.18 -3.83 -17.97
C PHE A 569 -17.12 -5.07 -18.86
N SER A 570 -16.65 -6.17 -18.30
CA SER A 570 -16.75 -7.50 -18.89
C SER A 570 -17.11 -8.53 -17.81
N TYR A 571 -17.74 -9.60 -18.24
CA TYR A 571 -18.04 -10.77 -17.44
C TYR A 571 -17.44 -12.00 -18.10
N THR A 572 -16.77 -12.83 -17.33
CA THR A 572 -16.20 -14.12 -17.79
C THR A 572 -16.49 -15.20 -16.76
N ASP A 573 -16.52 -16.44 -17.19
CA ASP A 573 -16.59 -17.62 -16.31
C ASP A 573 -15.74 -18.77 -16.87
N GLU A 574 -15.65 -19.87 -16.12
CA GLU A 574 -14.86 -21.04 -16.49
C GLU A 574 -15.43 -21.86 -17.65
N THR A 575 -16.65 -21.59 -18.08
CA THR A 575 -17.30 -22.34 -19.17
C THR A 575 -16.73 -21.99 -20.54
N GLY A 576 -16.04 -20.84 -20.65
CA GLY A 576 -15.56 -20.32 -21.92
C GLY A 576 -16.67 -19.75 -22.83
N ALA A 577 -17.93 -19.78 -22.38
CA ALA A 577 -19.10 -19.23 -23.07
C ALA A 577 -19.97 -18.42 -22.07
N PRO A 578 -19.42 -17.38 -21.42
CA PRO A 578 -20.14 -16.61 -20.42
C PRO A 578 -21.32 -15.87 -21.04
N PRO A 579 -22.41 -15.63 -20.27
CA PRO A 579 -23.52 -14.82 -20.75
C PRO A 579 -23.03 -13.39 -21.06
N ALA A 580 -23.55 -12.83 -22.15
CA ALA A 580 -23.27 -11.44 -22.52
C ALA A 580 -23.85 -10.46 -21.48
N ILE A 581 -23.18 -9.35 -21.25
CA ILE A 581 -23.75 -8.21 -20.52
C ILE A 581 -24.83 -7.57 -21.43
N SER A 582 -26.06 -7.47 -20.94
CA SER A 582 -27.18 -6.87 -21.64
C SER A 582 -27.30 -5.37 -21.38
N SER A 583 -26.95 -4.91 -20.18
CA SER A 583 -26.90 -3.48 -19.84
C SER A 583 -26.07 -3.21 -18.58
N ILE A 584 -25.61 -1.96 -18.46
CA ILE A 584 -24.96 -1.39 -17.27
C ILE A 584 -25.80 -0.19 -16.81
N ALA A 585 -26.01 -0.08 -15.49
CA ALA A 585 -26.70 1.06 -14.89
C ALA A 585 -26.07 1.43 -13.54
N ILE A 586 -26.31 2.65 -13.07
CA ILE A 586 -26.00 3.02 -11.69
C ILE A 586 -27.18 2.63 -10.80
N SER A 587 -26.90 2.10 -9.62
CA SER A 587 -27.93 1.73 -8.63
C SER A 587 -28.73 2.96 -8.18
N SER A 588 -29.93 2.75 -7.66
CA SER A 588 -30.82 3.85 -7.27
C SER A 588 -30.27 4.73 -6.13
N ASP A 589 -29.42 4.16 -5.28
CA ASP A 589 -28.70 4.90 -4.21
C ASP A 589 -27.47 5.66 -4.72
N GLY A 590 -27.12 5.49 -6.00
CA GLY A 590 -25.94 6.10 -6.62
C GLY A 590 -24.59 5.55 -6.17
N LYS A 591 -24.55 4.43 -5.42
CA LYS A 591 -23.34 3.87 -4.82
C LYS A 591 -22.90 2.52 -5.40
N GLY A 592 -23.66 1.99 -6.33
CA GLY A 592 -23.37 0.73 -6.98
C GLY A 592 -23.47 0.79 -8.49
N VAL A 593 -22.80 -0.15 -9.15
CA VAL A 593 -22.95 -0.39 -10.57
C VAL A 593 -23.70 -1.71 -10.77
N LEU A 594 -24.82 -1.65 -11.47
CA LEU A 594 -25.66 -2.81 -11.83
C LEU A 594 -25.18 -3.38 -13.17
N ILE A 595 -24.81 -4.63 -13.18
CA ILE A 595 -24.39 -5.39 -14.36
C ILE A 595 -25.49 -6.40 -14.64
N ASN A 596 -26.25 -6.19 -15.72
CA ASN A 596 -27.29 -7.11 -16.13
C ASN A 596 -26.74 -8.06 -17.19
N LEU A 597 -26.88 -9.36 -16.95
CA LEU A 597 -26.53 -10.42 -17.88
C LEU A 597 -27.74 -10.82 -18.71
N ALA A 598 -27.52 -11.23 -19.95
CA ALA A 598 -28.58 -11.66 -20.86
C ALA A 598 -29.27 -12.95 -20.37
N THR A 599 -28.53 -13.84 -19.73
CA THR A 599 -29.04 -15.09 -19.10
C THR A 599 -28.28 -15.35 -17.81
N ALA A 600 -28.83 -16.20 -16.96
CA ALA A 600 -28.11 -16.66 -15.77
C ALA A 600 -26.86 -17.45 -16.19
N PRO A 601 -25.72 -17.22 -15.53
CA PRO A 601 -24.49 -18.00 -15.78
C PRO A 601 -24.71 -19.49 -15.48
N SER A 602 -24.13 -20.34 -16.29
CA SER A 602 -24.04 -21.77 -16.03
C SER A 602 -22.75 -22.16 -15.30
N GLY A 603 -21.76 -21.30 -15.34
CA GLY A 603 -20.51 -21.46 -14.62
C GLY A 603 -20.62 -21.11 -13.13
N ARG A 604 -19.71 -21.67 -12.32
CA ARG A 604 -19.64 -21.44 -10.86
C ARG A 604 -18.70 -20.32 -10.48
N PHE A 605 -17.71 -20.02 -11.34
CA PHE A 605 -16.63 -19.07 -11.05
C PHE A 605 -16.72 -17.87 -12.01
N GLY A 606 -17.67 -17.00 -11.72
CA GLY A 606 -17.81 -15.74 -12.46
C GLY A 606 -16.74 -14.73 -12.06
N ARG A 607 -16.36 -13.88 -13.02
CA ARG A 607 -15.48 -12.74 -12.81
C ARG A 607 -16.02 -11.51 -13.51
N VAL A 608 -16.12 -10.42 -12.77
CA VAL A 608 -16.36 -9.10 -13.32
C VAL A 608 -15.02 -8.36 -13.42
N SER A 609 -14.73 -7.81 -14.57
CA SER A 609 -13.58 -6.94 -14.81
C SER A 609 -14.05 -5.56 -15.29
N TYR A 610 -13.31 -4.52 -14.94
CA TYR A 610 -13.58 -3.14 -15.36
C TYR A 610 -12.32 -2.43 -15.79
N ALA A 611 -12.40 -1.69 -16.90
CA ALA A 611 -11.31 -0.93 -17.50
C ALA A 611 -10.02 -1.76 -17.71
N THR A 612 -10.16 -3.08 -17.86
CA THR A 612 -9.09 -4.01 -18.19
C THR A 612 -9.00 -4.25 -19.70
N ALA A 613 -7.86 -4.75 -20.16
CA ALA A 613 -7.58 -4.84 -21.59
C ALA A 613 -8.22 -6.07 -22.29
N GLU A 614 -9.39 -6.48 -21.90
CA GLU A 614 -10.16 -7.45 -22.68
C GLU A 614 -10.75 -6.84 -23.96
N ASN A 615 -10.62 -5.50 -24.12
CA ASN A 615 -10.84 -4.85 -25.41
C ASN A 615 -9.60 -5.08 -26.30
N PRO A 616 -9.79 -5.65 -27.50
CA PRO A 616 -8.67 -5.90 -28.40
C PRO A 616 -7.96 -4.58 -28.73
N LEU A 617 -6.65 -4.55 -28.46
CA LEU A 617 -5.81 -3.54 -29.06
C LEU A 617 -5.97 -3.61 -30.57
N GLN A 618 -5.95 -2.46 -31.22
CA GLN A 618 -5.80 -2.44 -32.66
C GLN A 618 -4.52 -3.18 -33.04
N SER A 619 -4.67 -4.31 -33.71
CA SER A 619 -3.59 -5.16 -34.12
C SER A 619 -2.56 -4.35 -34.93
N GLY A 620 -1.29 -4.37 -34.51
CA GLY A 620 -0.15 -3.82 -35.24
C GLY A 620 0.42 -2.51 -34.72
N ALA A 621 -0.06 -1.96 -33.60
CA ALA A 621 0.53 -0.77 -33.02
C ALA A 621 1.73 -1.12 -32.14
N SER A 622 2.90 -0.62 -32.50
CA SER A 622 4.06 -0.54 -31.62
C SER A 622 3.88 0.48 -30.48
N VAL A 623 2.74 1.16 -30.45
CA VAL A 623 2.35 2.22 -29.51
C VAL A 623 1.43 1.59 -28.47
N LYS A 624 1.72 1.81 -27.21
CA LYS A 624 0.89 1.39 -26.08
C LYS A 624 -0.27 2.39 -25.96
N PRO A 625 -1.47 2.11 -26.49
CA PRO A 625 -2.54 3.08 -26.42
C PRO A 625 -3.05 3.16 -24.98
N SER A 626 -3.05 4.36 -24.43
CA SER A 626 -3.56 4.67 -23.10
C SER A 626 -4.41 5.92 -23.13
N GLY A 627 -5.27 6.07 -22.13
CA GLY A 627 -6.03 7.28 -21.90
C GLY A 627 -7.50 7.18 -22.26
N ARG A 628 -8.16 8.35 -22.19
CA ARG A 628 -9.60 8.46 -22.35
C ARG A 628 -10.12 8.22 -23.76
N THR A 629 -9.25 8.18 -24.74
CA THR A 629 -9.63 7.99 -26.14
C THR A 629 -9.39 6.60 -26.68
N LEU A 630 -8.35 5.90 -26.17
CA LEU A 630 -7.92 4.59 -26.65
C LEU A 630 -7.52 3.68 -25.45
N GLY A 631 -7.43 2.39 -25.71
CA GLY A 631 -6.96 1.40 -24.73
C GLY A 631 -7.98 1.01 -23.68
N ALA A 632 -7.51 0.41 -22.62
CA ALA A 632 -8.33 -0.08 -21.53
C ALA A 632 -8.80 1.06 -20.63
N ARG A 633 -10.08 1.38 -20.69
CA ARG A 633 -10.74 2.50 -20.03
C ARG A 633 -12.15 2.17 -19.60
N GLY A 634 -12.76 3.04 -18.80
CA GLY A 634 -14.15 2.88 -18.37
C GLY A 634 -14.84 4.21 -18.12
N CYS A 635 -16.17 4.21 -17.99
CA CYS A 635 -17.00 5.42 -17.98
C CYS A 635 -17.54 5.80 -16.59
N VAL A 636 -17.19 5.11 -15.51
CA VAL A 636 -17.75 5.38 -14.19
C VAL A 636 -16.88 6.37 -13.42
N ARG A 637 -17.50 7.45 -12.95
CA ARG A 637 -16.87 8.45 -12.08
C ARG A 637 -17.82 9.00 -11.01
N SER A 638 -17.25 9.78 -10.09
CA SER A 638 -18.04 10.59 -9.14
C SER A 638 -18.84 11.69 -9.87
N SER A 639 -20.01 12.06 -9.32
CA SER A 639 -20.83 13.16 -9.85
C SER A 639 -20.26 14.55 -9.52
N ALA A 640 -19.48 14.68 -8.44
CA ALA A 640 -18.79 15.91 -8.07
C ALA A 640 -17.27 15.68 -8.04
N GLY A 641 -16.52 16.75 -8.22
CA GLY A 641 -15.07 16.78 -8.24
C GLY A 641 -14.53 18.08 -7.63
N ILE A 642 -13.25 18.34 -7.85
CA ILE A 642 -12.58 19.58 -7.47
C ILE A 642 -12.29 20.43 -8.69
N ILE A 643 -12.28 21.74 -8.51
CA ILE A 643 -11.87 22.68 -9.55
C ILE A 643 -10.34 22.65 -9.68
N TRP A 644 -9.84 22.58 -10.90
CA TRP A 644 -8.40 22.63 -11.13
C TRP A 644 -7.84 24.03 -10.85
N VAL A 645 -6.75 24.10 -10.10
CA VAL A 645 -6.19 25.37 -9.62
C VAL A 645 -5.62 26.25 -10.75
N TYR A 646 -5.26 25.66 -11.88
CA TYR A 646 -4.70 26.37 -13.03
C TYR A 646 -5.75 26.77 -14.07
N ASP A 647 -6.96 26.20 -14.02
CA ASP A 647 -8.08 26.55 -14.89
C ASP A 647 -9.40 26.24 -14.17
N THR A 648 -10.07 27.30 -13.72
CA THR A 648 -11.32 27.19 -12.96
C THR A 648 -12.51 26.66 -13.78
N SER A 649 -12.40 26.56 -15.08
CA SER A 649 -13.41 25.93 -15.94
C SER A 649 -13.32 24.39 -15.95
N VAL A 650 -12.22 23.83 -15.45
CA VAL A 650 -11.96 22.38 -15.44
C VAL A 650 -12.27 21.79 -14.07
N THR A 651 -13.14 20.79 -14.06
CA THR A 651 -13.45 19.97 -12.88
C THR A 651 -12.75 18.63 -13.01
N LEU A 652 -12.03 18.24 -11.95
CA LEU A 652 -11.35 16.94 -11.82
C LEU A 652 -12.21 16.02 -10.95
N TYR A 653 -12.62 14.89 -11.53
CA TYR A 653 -13.47 13.89 -10.88
C TYR A 653 -12.66 12.69 -10.39
N ASP A 654 -13.24 11.96 -9.43
CA ASP A 654 -12.72 10.66 -9.03
C ASP A 654 -13.27 9.60 -9.99
N TRP A 655 -12.41 8.77 -10.55
CA TRP A 655 -12.76 7.73 -11.50
C TRP A 655 -12.60 6.34 -10.90
N LEU A 656 -13.55 5.47 -11.22
CA LEU A 656 -13.50 4.06 -10.81
C LEU A 656 -12.24 3.41 -11.39
N PRO A 657 -11.32 2.88 -10.56
CA PRO A 657 -10.08 2.29 -11.07
C PRO A 657 -10.35 0.96 -11.78
N ALA A 658 -9.39 0.51 -12.58
CA ALA A 658 -9.45 -0.83 -13.17
C ALA A 658 -9.36 -1.89 -12.09
N PHE A 659 -10.22 -2.91 -12.17
CA PHE A 659 -10.26 -4.01 -11.21
C PHE A 659 -10.68 -5.34 -11.85
N ARG A 660 -10.45 -6.42 -11.11
CA ARG A 660 -11.03 -7.75 -11.34
C ARG A 660 -11.56 -8.28 -10.02
N ILE A 661 -12.82 -8.69 -9.99
CA ILE A 661 -13.50 -9.27 -8.82
C ILE A 661 -14.12 -10.60 -9.23
N ASN A 662 -13.83 -11.65 -8.46
CA ASN A 662 -14.51 -12.93 -8.62
C ASN A 662 -15.88 -12.83 -7.97
N VAL A 663 -16.91 -13.26 -8.67
CA VAL A 663 -18.32 -13.21 -8.27
C VAL A 663 -18.88 -14.63 -8.31
N PHE A 664 -19.10 -15.25 -7.14
CA PHE A 664 -19.62 -16.63 -7.02
C PHE A 664 -20.79 -16.72 -6.06
#